data_a990398b683f7cf1d14ac809b95803ed
#
_entry.id   a990398b683f7cf1d14ac809b95803ed
#
_cell.length_a   1.000
_cell.length_b   1.000
_cell.length_c   1.000
_cell.angle_alpha   90.00
_cell.angle_beta   90.00
_cell.angle_gamma   90.00
#
_symmetry.space_group_name_H-M   'P 1'
#
loop_
_entity.id
_entity.type
_entity.pdbx_description
1 polymer ?
#
loop_
_entity_poly.entity_id
_entity_poly.type
_entity_poly.pdbx_seq_one_letter_code
_entity_poly.pdbx_strand_id
1 'polypeptide(L)'
;MRKIFLLTACCLSLSLPMRAQHHIVLSSKLDARAAQLLSSSRLEQSANIVHAYITLTDDAAKAQLEQQYSIRFNVRCGDTYTAVIPRSALSAVAADVRVKALYVGEQMKLMTDEVRKQIHADALQSGSGLSTSYTGKGVLIGVIDMGFDFTHPNFADATGHCRILNVWDQNAVVAPSGAYGYGSVYNSPAAIKAAAHDNTSATHGTHVAGIAAGSGITLYGGMAPEADLVLVSTNRTEQGIVDGVDYLLKYAKQTNRPIAINVSLGTMMGFKDGSGLMARMVDSLLTGQQGCLMSVAVGNEGNRNSTLIGRSVKSVWKVPAAGADQLFVETRPGDSCSVRLLLKDKNSGEVFFDHTFSTGKIWSERYDSFGSADKTRASLVASCIKNDVTGAYAISFHVGYSQQSSEEWSVEIESTNQRVFAYSNNGYFSAEGYEGYVDGTNSSTVAMTATGNEPIAVGATVSKNRYVSISGVETIKPWAISGRYPLSALGPCSDGRIKPDVVAPGASVVSSYNSFAAARTVKGADVVYRKTVGGKTFYWYVENGTSMAAPTVAGVMALWLQAKPTLTAAEVRTLLAKTSYYNSSMGQLPNNQYGMGQINALAGMRELLNTTSLSEIPTTASALYAYDAVTEMLSTQATRYIFVYSIDGQLLLQTSHQNLSLSGLPAGLYLVRLIGLQGEEIIKLRK
;
A
#
# COMPACT_ATOMS: atom_id res chain seq x y z
N MET A 1 -68.14 -49.00 -37.47
CA MET A 1 -68.19 -49.78 -36.21
C MET A 1 -66.87 -49.60 -35.49
N ARG A 2 -66.93 -49.19 -34.29
CA ARG A 2 -66.03 -49.18 -33.14
C ARG A 2 -65.82 -47.81 -32.55
N LYS A 3 -66.26 -47.78 -31.33
CA LYS A 3 -66.53 -46.74 -30.41
C LYS A 3 -65.27 -45.97 -29.96
N ILE A 4 -65.40 -44.65 -29.89
CA ILE A 4 -64.50 -43.71 -29.25
C ILE A 4 -64.88 -43.71 -27.79
N PHE A 5 -63.88 -43.96 -26.91
CA PHE A 5 -63.94 -43.66 -25.48
C PHE A 5 -63.20 -42.32 -25.23
N LEU A 6 -63.97 -41.33 -24.79
CA LEU A 6 -63.45 -40.06 -24.26
C LEU A 6 -63.00 -40.31 -22.82
N LEU A 7 -61.72 -40.12 -22.51
CA LEU A 7 -61.22 -39.94 -21.14
C LEU A 7 -61.01 -38.47 -20.90
N THR A 8 -61.90 -37.92 -20.11
CA THR A 8 -61.76 -36.54 -19.59
C THR A 8 -60.71 -36.54 -18.48
N ALA A 9 -59.47 -36.03 -18.73
CA ALA A 9 -58.48 -35.76 -17.70
C ALA A 9 -58.72 -34.35 -17.16
N CYS A 10 -59.14 -34.28 -15.92
CA CYS A 10 -59.31 -33.05 -15.16
C CYS A 10 -57.90 -32.55 -14.78
N CYS A 11 -57.36 -31.61 -15.55
CA CYS A 11 -56.17 -30.84 -15.14
C CYS A 11 -56.57 -29.79 -14.14
N LEU A 12 -56.37 -30.06 -12.84
CA LEU A 12 -56.29 -29.01 -11.84
C LEU A 12 -55.04 -28.19 -12.10
N SER A 13 -55.17 -27.05 -12.75
CA SER A 13 -54.13 -26.04 -12.82
C SER A 13 -54.07 -25.33 -11.47
N LEU A 14 -53.06 -25.69 -10.65
CA LEU A 14 -52.61 -24.88 -9.52
C LEU A 14 -52.04 -23.58 -10.08
N SER A 15 -52.86 -22.54 -10.09
CA SER A 15 -52.44 -21.17 -10.31
C SER A 15 -51.67 -20.70 -9.07
N LEU A 16 -50.34 -20.84 -9.11
CA LEU A 16 -49.47 -20.04 -8.22
C LEU A 16 -49.73 -18.55 -8.50
N PRO A 17 -49.93 -17.72 -7.50
CA PRO A 17 -50.02 -16.28 -7.72
C PRO A 17 -48.69 -15.80 -8.25
N MET A 18 -48.60 -15.55 -9.55
CA MET A 18 -47.56 -14.71 -10.11
C MET A 18 -47.64 -13.38 -9.36
N ARG A 19 -46.65 -13.11 -8.50
CA ARG A 19 -46.44 -11.74 -7.99
C ARG A 19 -46.31 -10.85 -9.21
N ALA A 20 -47.32 -10.01 -9.43
CA ALA A 20 -47.26 -8.97 -10.41
C ALA A 20 -46.02 -8.13 -10.11
N GLN A 21 -45.01 -8.23 -10.97
CA GLN A 21 -43.97 -7.25 -11.01
C GLN A 21 -44.68 -5.92 -11.38
N HIS A 22 -44.84 -5.02 -10.41
CA HIS A 22 -45.28 -3.68 -10.71
C HIS A 22 -44.24 -3.01 -11.60
N HIS A 23 -44.45 -3.04 -12.89
CA HIS A 23 -43.72 -2.25 -13.85
C HIS A 23 -44.20 -0.77 -13.63
N ILE A 24 -43.48 -0.05 -12.76
CA ILE A 24 -43.67 1.39 -12.64
C ILE A 24 -42.93 1.97 -13.83
N VAL A 25 -43.66 2.48 -14.81
CA VAL A 25 -43.11 3.32 -15.88
C VAL A 25 -42.70 4.64 -15.23
N LEU A 26 -41.43 4.74 -14.90
CA LEU A 26 -40.86 5.97 -14.40
C LEU A 26 -40.81 6.99 -15.51
N SER A 27 -41.19 8.25 -15.20
CA SER A 27 -41.18 9.36 -16.13
C SER A 27 -39.82 9.47 -16.84
N SER A 28 -39.82 9.66 -18.17
CA SER A 28 -38.62 9.89 -18.97
C SER A 28 -37.82 11.15 -18.56
N LYS A 29 -38.33 11.91 -17.59
CA LYS A 29 -37.71 13.12 -17.04
C LYS A 29 -36.71 12.84 -15.91
N LEU A 30 -36.63 11.62 -15.41
CA LEU A 30 -35.87 11.26 -14.22
C LEU A 30 -34.63 10.42 -14.58
N ASP A 31 -33.50 10.70 -13.91
CA ASP A 31 -32.37 9.75 -13.90
C ASP A 31 -32.68 8.54 -13.00
N ALA A 32 -31.86 7.50 -13.12
CA ALA A 32 -32.05 6.26 -12.39
C ALA A 32 -32.05 6.45 -10.85
N ARG A 33 -31.29 7.41 -10.35
CA ARG A 33 -31.19 7.71 -8.93
C ARG A 33 -32.39 8.49 -8.40
N ALA A 34 -32.86 9.50 -9.14
CA ALA A 34 -34.11 10.18 -8.80
C ALA A 34 -35.29 9.21 -8.76
N ALA A 35 -35.33 8.28 -9.71
CA ALA A 35 -36.29 7.20 -9.78
C ALA A 35 -36.22 6.27 -8.58
N GLN A 36 -35.02 5.88 -8.15
CA GLN A 36 -34.77 5.06 -6.96
C GLN A 36 -35.20 5.79 -5.68
N LEU A 37 -34.88 7.06 -5.53
CA LEU A 37 -35.30 7.85 -4.36
C LEU A 37 -36.81 7.99 -4.23
N LEU A 38 -37.53 8.04 -5.36
CA LEU A 38 -38.98 8.07 -5.39
C LEU A 38 -39.63 6.72 -5.08
N SER A 39 -38.98 5.60 -5.46
CA SER A 39 -39.51 4.26 -5.28
C SER A 39 -39.17 3.63 -3.93
N SER A 40 -38.18 4.15 -3.20
CA SER A 40 -37.69 3.56 -1.95
C SER A 40 -38.33 4.18 -0.71
N SER A 41 -39.17 3.40 0.00
CA SER A 41 -39.69 3.75 1.31
C SER A 41 -38.69 3.57 2.47
N ARG A 42 -37.47 3.08 2.23
CA ARG A 42 -36.53 2.58 3.25
C ARG A 42 -35.08 3.03 3.16
N LEU A 43 -34.67 3.82 2.17
CA LEU A 43 -33.27 4.23 2.05
C LEU A 43 -33.07 5.68 2.51
N GLU A 44 -32.28 5.84 3.57
CA GLU A 44 -31.70 7.06 4.12
C GLU A 44 -32.72 8.07 4.72
N GLN A 45 -33.20 7.79 5.90
CA GLN A 45 -33.99 8.70 6.74
C GLN A 45 -33.23 9.95 7.26
N SER A 46 -31.98 10.19 6.84
CA SER A 46 -31.14 11.23 7.47
C SER A 46 -31.12 12.59 6.76
N ALA A 47 -31.57 12.72 5.51
CA ALA A 47 -31.54 14.01 4.82
C ALA A 47 -32.95 14.48 4.43
N ASN A 48 -33.41 15.58 5.02
CA ASN A 48 -34.67 16.24 4.67
C ASN A 48 -34.65 16.96 3.34
N ILE A 49 -33.51 17.00 2.66
CA ILE A 49 -33.30 17.71 1.38
C ILE A 49 -32.63 16.81 0.35
N VAL A 50 -32.88 17.06 -0.92
CA VAL A 50 -32.23 16.39 -2.06
C VAL A 50 -31.56 17.47 -2.92
N HIS A 51 -30.30 17.25 -3.25
CA HIS A 51 -29.57 18.08 -4.24
C HIS A 51 -29.79 17.48 -5.63
N ALA A 52 -30.18 18.31 -6.58
CA ALA A 52 -30.53 17.89 -7.95
C ALA A 52 -30.13 18.92 -8.99
N TYR A 53 -30.09 18.48 -10.24
CA TYR A 53 -30.13 19.34 -11.40
C TYR A 53 -31.58 19.36 -11.93
N ILE A 54 -32.14 20.53 -12.14
CA ILE A 54 -33.45 20.69 -12.71
C ILE A 54 -33.34 21.49 -14.02
N THR A 55 -33.84 20.93 -15.12
CA THR A 55 -33.98 21.62 -16.39
C THR A 55 -35.41 22.11 -16.50
N LEU A 56 -35.58 23.39 -16.73
CA LEU A 56 -36.89 24.03 -16.85
C LEU A 56 -37.33 24.09 -18.32
N THR A 57 -38.65 24.11 -18.54
CA THR A 57 -39.21 24.36 -19.86
C THR A 57 -39.15 25.84 -20.23
N ASP A 58 -39.23 26.71 -19.23
CA ASP A 58 -39.11 28.15 -19.33
C ASP A 58 -38.51 28.73 -18.06
N ASP A 59 -37.60 29.68 -18.20
CA ASP A 59 -36.91 30.34 -17.09
C ASP A 59 -37.87 31.15 -16.18
N ALA A 60 -38.98 31.68 -16.73
CA ALA A 60 -40.01 32.35 -15.98
C ALA A 60 -40.70 31.47 -14.91
N ALA A 61 -40.62 30.14 -15.06
CA ALA A 61 -41.15 29.15 -14.10
C ALA A 61 -40.37 29.08 -12.79
N LYS A 62 -39.13 29.55 -12.74
CA LYS A 62 -38.21 29.44 -11.60
C LYS A 62 -38.83 29.97 -10.31
N ALA A 63 -39.22 31.24 -10.29
CA ALA A 63 -39.78 31.90 -9.09
C ALA A 63 -41.05 31.22 -8.56
N GLN A 64 -41.90 30.77 -9.49
CA GLN A 64 -43.14 30.08 -9.13
C GLN A 64 -42.86 28.70 -8.51
N LEU A 65 -41.87 27.95 -9.04
CA LEU A 65 -41.46 26.66 -8.50
C LEU A 65 -40.78 26.80 -7.12
N GLU A 66 -39.95 27.83 -6.93
CA GLU A 66 -39.36 28.17 -5.64
C GLU A 66 -40.42 28.42 -4.58
N GLN A 67 -41.42 29.22 -4.92
CA GLN A 67 -42.53 29.54 -4.00
C GLN A 67 -43.44 28.33 -3.73
N GLN A 68 -43.77 27.55 -4.75
CA GLN A 68 -44.74 26.46 -4.66
C GLN A 68 -44.19 25.25 -3.91
N TYR A 69 -42.91 24.91 -4.12
CA TYR A 69 -42.32 23.68 -3.61
C TYR A 69 -41.20 23.89 -2.58
N SER A 70 -40.95 25.16 -2.22
CA SER A 70 -39.84 25.55 -1.34
C SER A 70 -38.47 25.05 -1.86
N ILE A 71 -38.32 25.02 -3.19
CA ILE A 71 -37.06 24.71 -3.85
C ILE A 71 -36.16 25.95 -3.77
N ARG A 72 -34.86 25.72 -3.73
CA ARG A 72 -33.86 26.76 -3.93
C ARG A 72 -33.02 26.44 -5.16
N PHE A 73 -33.11 27.28 -6.19
CA PHE A 73 -32.21 27.20 -7.34
C PHE A 73 -30.96 28.03 -7.08
N ASN A 74 -29.78 27.47 -7.44
CA ASN A 74 -28.47 28.09 -7.17
C ASN A 74 -27.77 28.48 -8.48
N VAL A 75 -26.98 27.54 -9.06
CA VAL A 75 -26.15 27.79 -10.25
C VAL A 75 -26.92 27.47 -11.52
N ARG A 76 -26.83 28.36 -12.52
CA ARG A 76 -27.49 28.20 -13.82
C ARG A 76 -26.48 27.84 -14.91
N CYS A 77 -26.88 26.91 -15.78
CA CYS A 77 -26.21 26.63 -17.05
C CYS A 77 -27.25 26.32 -18.12
N GLY A 78 -27.48 27.26 -19.07
CA GLY A 78 -28.58 27.16 -20.01
C GLY A 78 -29.94 27.15 -19.31
N ASP A 79 -30.76 26.13 -19.59
CA ASP A 79 -32.10 25.90 -18.97
C ASP A 79 -32.00 25.07 -17.68
N THR A 80 -30.77 24.63 -17.30
CA THR A 80 -30.55 23.75 -16.17
C THR A 80 -30.00 24.51 -14.98
N TYR A 81 -30.51 24.18 -13.80
CA TYR A 81 -30.12 24.75 -12.51
C TYR A 81 -29.69 23.66 -11.56
N THR A 82 -28.67 23.94 -10.73
CA THR A 82 -28.49 23.17 -9.48
C THR A 82 -29.58 23.63 -8.51
N ALA A 83 -30.23 22.67 -7.82
CA ALA A 83 -31.33 22.95 -6.92
C ALA A 83 -31.24 22.15 -5.62
N VAL A 84 -31.79 22.73 -4.56
CA VAL A 84 -32.05 22.05 -3.29
C VAL A 84 -33.55 21.88 -3.16
N ILE A 85 -34.00 20.63 -3.07
CA ILE A 85 -35.42 20.24 -3.05
C ILE A 85 -35.72 19.62 -1.68
N PRO A 86 -36.78 20.07 -0.96
CA PRO A 86 -37.28 19.31 0.17
C PRO A 86 -37.68 17.90 -0.28
N ARG A 87 -37.25 16.87 0.44
CA ARG A 87 -37.54 15.47 0.06
C ARG A 87 -39.04 15.20 -0.09
N SER A 88 -39.88 15.83 0.72
CA SER A 88 -41.33 15.77 0.61
C SER A 88 -41.89 16.32 -0.68
N ALA A 89 -41.19 17.27 -1.31
CA ALA A 89 -41.62 17.93 -2.56
C ALA A 89 -41.07 17.19 -3.81
N LEU A 90 -40.12 16.27 -3.70
CA LEU A 90 -39.43 15.66 -4.82
C LEU A 90 -40.38 15.04 -5.86
N SER A 91 -41.41 14.30 -5.40
CA SER A 91 -42.41 13.66 -6.28
C SER A 91 -43.25 14.70 -7.03
N ALA A 92 -43.69 15.75 -6.35
CA ALA A 92 -44.50 16.81 -6.94
C ALA A 92 -43.67 17.62 -7.95
N VAL A 93 -42.42 17.92 -7.64
CA VAL A 93 -41.50 18.61 -8.55
C VAL A 93 -41.21 17.75 -9.79
N ALA A 94 -40.99 16.45 -9.63
CA ALA A 94 -40.78 15.55 -10.75
C ALA A 94 -42.01 15.45 -11.70
N ALA A 95 -43.21 15.58 -11.15
CA ALA A 95 -44.47 15.55 -11.92
C ALA A 95 -44.83 16.89 -12.57
N ASP A 96 -44.20 17.98 -12.16
CA ASP A 96 -44.56 19.34 -12.66
C ASP A 96 -44.24 19.49 -14.15
N VAL A 97 -45.18 20.04 -14.90
CA VAL A 97 -45.03 20.22 -16.36
C VAL A 97 -43.96 21.24 -16.76
N ARG A 98 -43.61 22.14 -15.84
CA ARG A 98 -42.58 23.17 -16.02
C ARG A 98 -41.14 22.58 -15.85
N VAL A 99 -41.03 21.38 -15.28
CA VAL A 99 -39.80 20.66 -15.15
C VAL A 99 -39.65 19.74 -16.36
N LYS A 100 -38.64 19.99 -17.18
CA LYS A 100 -38.31 19.22 -18.38
C LYS A 100 -37.50 17.96 -18.01
N ALA A 101 -36.56 18.07 -17.07
CA ALA A 101 -35.76 16.97 -16.55
C ALA A 101 -35.32 17.24 -15.11
N LEU A 102 -35.17 16.14 -14.32
CA LEU A 102 -34.68 16.18 -12.96
C LEU A 102 -33.63 15.06 -12.78
N TYR A 103 -32.42 15.46 -12.47
CA TYR A 103 -31.28 14.59 -12.25
C TYR A 103 -30.75 14.75 -10.82
N VAL A 104 -30.76 13.68 -10.04
CA VAL A 104 -30.11 13.68 -8.71
C VAL A 104 -28.62 13.43 -8.84
N GLY A 105 -28.19 12.82 -9.91
CA GLY A 105 -26.80 12.48 -10.16
C GLY A 105 -26.27 11.37 -9.22
N GLU A 106 -25.11 10.85 -9.54
CA GLU A 106 -24.42 9.91 -8.67
C GLU A 106 -23.74 10.65 -7.52
N GLN A 107 -23.71 10.05 -6.33
CA GLN A 107 -22.86 10.54 -5.26
C GLN A 107 -21.41 10.43 -5.68
N MET A 108 -20.68 11.53 -5.67
CA MET A 108 -19.26 11.54 -5.90
C MET A 108 -18.59 10.71 -4.82
N LYS A 109 -17.97 9.58 -5.21
CA LYS A 109 -17.16 8.77 -4.30
C LYS A 109 -15.91 9.57 -3.98
N LEU A 110 -15.57 9.63 -2.71
CA LEU A 110 -14.34 10.24 -2.22
C LEU A 110 -13.17 9.42 -2.76
N MET A 111 -12.31 10.01 -3.61
CA MET A 111 -11.30 9.29 -4.42
C MET A 111 -10.02 8.92 -3.67
N THR A 112 -9.93 9.11 -2.35
CA THR A 112 -8.71 8.96 -1.57
C THR A 112 -8.62 7.77 -0.68
N ASP A 113 -9.71 7.13 -0.51
CA ASP A 113 -9.80 5.98 0.38
C ASP A 113 -9.43 4.67 -0.29
N GLU A 114 -9.00 4.67 -1.55
CA GLU A 114 -8.74 3.42 -2.26
C GLU A 114 -7.66 2.58 -1.56
N VAL A 115 -6.60 3.21 -1.05
CA VAL A 115 -5.57 2.48 -0.29
C VAL A 115 -6.17 1.83 0.96
N ARG A 116 -6.87 2.59 1.80
CA ARG A 116 -7.48 2.09 3.04
C ARG A 116 -8.58 1.05 2.75
N LYS A 117 -9.39 1.27 1.71
CA LYS A 117 -10.44 0.33 1.29
C LYS A 117 -9.88 -0.97 0.77
N GLN A 118 -8.87 -0.91 -0.10
CA GLN A 118 -8.25 -2.10 -0.68
C GLN A 118 -7.64 -3.04 0.37
N ILE A 119 -7.17 -2.50 1.48
CA ILE A 119 -6.59 -3.28 2.57
C ILE A 119 -7.50 -3.37 3.79
N HIS A 120 -8.74 -2.85 3.70
CA HIS A 120 -9.75 -2.83 4.76
C HIS A 120 -9.31 -2.15 6.07
N ALA A 121 -8.45 -1.13 5.99
CA ALA A 121 -8.04 -0.35 7.17
C ALA A 121 -9.14 0.59 7.64
N ASP A 122 -10.02 1.06 6.75
CA ASP A 122 -11.21 1.84 7.07
C ASP A 122 -12.19 1.10 8.00
N ALA A 123 -12.31 -0.21 7.83
CA ALA A 123 -13.12 -1.05 8.72
C ALA A 123 -12.54 -1.10 10.14
N LEU A 124 -11.21 -1.09 10.30
CA LEU A 124 -10.57 -0.99 11.62
C LEU A 124 -10.82 0.37 12.26
N GLN A 125 -10.62 1.45 11.49
CA GLN A 125 -10.80 2.82 11.96
C GLN A 125 -12.23 3.10 12.40
N SER A 126 -13.22 2.57 11.68
CA SER A 126 -14.64 2.71 12.02
C SER A 126 -15.13 1.68 13.07
N GLY A 127 -14.36 0.63 13.33
CA GLY A 127 -14.80 -0.49 14.19
C GLY A 127 -15.82 -1.41 13.51
N SER A 128 -15.99 -1.31 12.18
CA SER A 128 -17.00 -2.11 11.46
C SER A 128 -16.69 -3.61 11.53
N GLY A 129 -17.60 -4.36 12.17
CA GLY A 129 -17.44 -5.81 12.39
C GLY A 129 -16.40 -6.16 13.46
N LEU A 130 -16.09 -5.23 14.37
CA LEU A 130 -15.19 -5.38 15.53
C LEU A 130 -15.89 -4.84 16.78
N SER A 131 -15.36 -5.18 17.96
CA SER A 131 -15.90 -4.70 19.26
C SER A 131 -15.54 -3.23 19.55
N THR A 132 -14.50 -2.70 18.89
CA THR A 132 -14.04 -1.31 19.03
C THR A 132 -13.33 -0.84 17.77
N SER A 133 -13.10 0.46 17.66
CA SER A 133 -12.29 1.06 16.61
C SER A 133 -10.80 1.00 16.94
N TYR A 134 -9.97 0.85 15.91
CA TYR A 134 -8.51 0.87 16.02
C TYR A 134 -7.97 1.96 15.09
N THR A 135 -7.36 2.98 15.68
CA THR A 135 -6.91 4.20 15.01
C THR A 135 -5.43 4.49 15.21
N GLY A 136 -4.72 3.57 15.91
CA GLY A 136 -3.33 3.73 16.30
C GLY A 136 -3.15 4.52 17.59
N LYS A 137 -4.22 4.84 18.31
CA LYS A 137 -4.18 5.60 19.56
C LYS A 137 -3.30 4.90 20.59
N GLY A 138 -2.36 5.66 21.18
CA GLY A 138 -1.40 5.13 22.16
C GLY A 138 -0.15 4.50 21.53
N VAL A 139 -0.10 4.32 20.22
CA VAL A 139 1.05 3.78 19.48
C VAL A 139 1.88 4.91 18.89
N LEU A 140 3.19 4.69 18.73
CA LEU A 140 4.09 5.57 18.01
C LEU A 140 4.27 5.10 16.56
N ILE A 141 4.31 6.06 15.64
CA ILE A 141 4.83 5.86 14.28
C ILE A 141 6.18 6.55 14.21
N GLY A 142 7.24 5.76 14.01
CA GLY A 142 8.59 6.26 13.72
C GLY A 142 8.79 6.36 12.21
N VAL A 143 9.25 7.49 11.69
CA VAL A 143 9.58 7.63 10.26
C VAL A 143 11.01 8.12 10.11
N ILE A 144 11.83 7.33 9.40
CA ILE A 144 13.20 7.71 9.00
C ILE A 144 13.15 8.08 7.52
N ASP A 145 13.21 9.38 7.22
CA ASP A 145 13.05 9.91 5.86
C ASP A 145 13.61 11.34 5.80
N MET A 146 13.30 12.10 4.77
CA MET A 146 13.64 13.53 4.66
C MET A 146 12.55 14.30 3.89
N GLY A 147 12.52 15.61 4.11
CA GLY A 147 11.52 16.48 3.47
C GLY A 147 10.23 16.56 4.28
N PHE A 148 10.35 16.67 5.59
CA PHE A 148 9.22 16.81 6.50
C PHE A 148 8.76 18.27 6.62
N ASP A 149 7.46 18.47 6.55
CA ASP A 149 6.75 19.69 6.98
C ASP A 149 6.12 19.43 8.35
N PHE A 150 6.77 19.89 9.41
CA PHE A 150 6.27 19.68 10.78
C PHE A 150 5.01 20.50 11.08
N THR A 151 4.68 21.47 10.21
CA THR A 151 3.51 22.34 10.37
C THR A 151 2.30 21.86 9.59
N HIS A 152 2.43 20.74 8.83
CA HIS A 152 1.35 20.27 7.99
C HIS A 152 0.13 19.88 8.84
N PRO A 153 -1.07 20.43 8.56
CA PRO A 153 -2.25 20.21 9.40
C PRO A 153 -2.71 18.75 9.48
N ASN A 154 -2.26 17.89 8.57
CA ASN A 154 -2.53 16.45 8.63
C ASN A 154 -1.77 15.75 9.77
N PHE A 155 -0.84 16.44 10.45
CA PHE A 155 -0.13 15.96 11.65
C PHE A 155 -0.66 16.56 12.95
N ALA A 156 -1.80 17.24 12.88
CA ALA A 156 -2.50 17.71 14.07
C ALA A 156 -3.69 16.79 14.39
N ASP A 157 -4.10 16.72 15.65
CA ASP A 157 -5.33 16.07 16.06
C ASP A 157 -6.58 16.92 15.73
N ALA A 158 -7.76 16.44 16.10
CA ALA A 158 -9.02 17.13 15.85
C ALA A 158 -9.14 18.49 16.58
N THR A 159 -8.35 18.72 17.63
CA THR A 159 -8.29 19.96 18.41
C THR A 159 -7.23 20.92 17.92
N GLY A 160 -6.40 20.50 16.94
CA GLY A 160 -5.32 21.27 16.36
C GLY A 160 -3.97 21.09 17.08
N HIS A 161 -3.85 20.19 18.05
CA HIS A 161 -2.57 19.87 18.67
C HIS A 161 -1.70 19.02 17.73
N CYS A 162 -0.42 19.37 17.65
CA CYS A 162 0.56 18.64 16.86
C CYS A 162 0.81 17.25 17.47
N ARG A 163 0.67 16.19 16.66
CA ARG A 163 0.97 14.80 17.05
C ARG A 163 2.42 14.38 16.79
N ILE A 164 3.26 15.28 16.25
CA ILE A 164 4.70 15.07 16.19
C ILE A 164 5.25 15.37 17.60
N LEU A 165 5.70 14.35 18.29
CA LEU A 165 6.17 14.47 19.68
C LEU A 165 7.66 14.78 19.75
N ASN A 166 8.42 14.32 18.75
CA ASN A 166 9.87 14.47 18.75
C ASN A 166 10.40 14.40 17.31
N VAL A 167 11.43 15.16 17.03
CA VAL A 167 12.14 15.18 15.75
C VAL A 167 13.63 15.16 16.01
N TRP A 168 14.35 14.24 15.38
CA TRP A 168 15.80 14.30 15.26
C TRP A 168 16.19 14.63 13.83
N ASP A 169 16.70 15.82 13.61
CA ASP A 169 17.25 16.24 12.33
C ASP A 169 18.76 15.98 12.30
N GLN A 170 19.15 14.90 11.62
CA GLN A 170 20.55 14.49 11.49
C GLN A 170 21.41 15.46 10.67
N ASN A 171 20.78 16.31 9.85
CA ASN A 171 21.46 17.28 8.97
C ASN A 171 21.61 18.66 9.62
N ALA A 172 20.95 18.92 10.74
CA ALA A 172 21.01 20.22 11.40
C ALA A 172 22.41 20.48 11.98
N VAL A 173 22.96 21.64 11.65
CA VAL A 173 24.32 22.06 12.04
C VAL A 173 24.31 22.83 13.35
N VAL A 174 23.14 23.19 13.86
CA VAL A 174 22.99 23.98 15.10
C VAL A 174 23.28 23.08 16.28
N ALA A 175 24.29 23.45 17.07
CA ALA A 175 24.81 22.79 18.26
C ALA A 175 24.35 21.36 18.50
N PRO A 176 25.19 20.32 18.32
CA PRO A 176 24.79 18.94 18.47
C PRO A 176 24.06 18.73 19.79
N SER A 177 22.76 18.47 19.73
CA SER A 177 21.94 18.19 20.89
C SER A 177 21.47 16.74 20.82
N GLY A 178 22.21 15.84 21.45
CA GLY A 178 21.79 14.46 21.50
C GLY A 178 22.94 13.47 21.73
N ALA A 179 22.57 12.24 22.04
CA ALA A 179 23.48 11.15 22.42
C ALA A 179 24.41 10.66 21.29
N TYR A 180 24.14 11.04 20.03
CA TYR A 180 24.89 10.56 18.86
C TYR A 180 26.00 11.52 18.38
N GLY A 181 26.12 12.73 18.99
CA GLY A 181 27.19 13.68 18.66
C GLY A 181 26.99 14.42 17.33
N TYR A 182 25.85 14.31 16.67
CA TYR A 182 25.48 15.04 15.45
C TYR A 182 23.97 15.30 15.37
N GLY A 183 23.60 16.26 14.51
CA GLY A 183 22.21 16.65 14.33
C GLY A 183 21.62 17.42 15.52
N SER A 184 20.37 17.79 15.41
CA SER A 184 19.61 18.50 16.44
C SER A 184 18.31 17.81 16.76
N VAL A 185 17.93 17.81 18.05
CA VAL A 185 16.68 17.22 18.53
C VAL A 185 15.68 18.31 18.90
N TYR A 186 14.49 18.24 18.35
CA TYR A 186 13.36 19.10 18.69
C TYR A 186 12.35 18.25 19.47
N ASN A 187 12.28 18.44 20.79
CA ASN A 187 11.55 17.60 21.75
C ASN A 187 10.39 18.31 22.45
N SER A 188 9.98 19.46 21.96
CA SER A 188 8.82 20.17 22.47
C SER A 188 7.97 20.75 21.32
N PRO A 189 6.65 20.94 21.52
CA PRO A 189 5.80 21.54 20.51
C PRO A 189 6.28 22.91 20.02
N ALA A 190 6.86 23.72 20.92
CA ALA A 190 7.41 25.02 20.57
C ALA A 190 8.66 24.90 19.68
N ALA A 191 9.58 23.99 20.01
CA ALA A 191 10.80 23.75 19.22
C ALA A 191 10.48 23.18 17.84
N ILE A 192 9.55 22.19 17.75
CA ILE A 192 9.10 21.59 16.49
C ILE A 192 8.43 22.66 15.61
N LYS A 193 7.56 23.49 16.20
CA LYS A 193 6.89 24.58 15.47
C LYS A 193 7.89 25.63 14.99
N ALA A 194 8.92 25.93 15.79
CA ALA A 194 9.97 26.90 15.42
C ALA A 194 10.87 26.37 14.30
N ALA A 195 11.23 25.08 14.34
CA ALA A 195 11.96 24.41 13.26
C ALA A 195 11.15 24.35 11.96
N ALA A 196 9.87 24.13 12.06
CA ALA A 196 8.87 24.11 10.99
C ALA A 196 9.07 23.04 9.90
N HIS A 197 10.29 22.74 9.52
CA HIS A 197 10.66 21.73 8.50
C HIS A 197 12.14 21.35 8.68
N ASP A 198 12.53 20.23 8.08
CA ASP A 198 13.94 19.81 7.97
C ASP A 198 14.59 20.29 6.66
N ASN A 199 13.83 20.30 5.57
CA ASN A 199 14.34 20.55 4.23
C ASN A 199 13.29 21.25 3.34
N THR A 200 13.72 22.22 2.54
CA THR A 200 12.87 22.97 1.61
C THR A 200 12.91 22.45 0.17
N SER A 201 13.74 21.48 -0.13
CA SER A 201 13.88 20.92 -1.49
C SER A 201 13.35 19.50 -1.62
N ALA A 202 13.12 18.80 -0.50
CA ALA A 202 12.57 17.45 -0.47
C ALA A 202 11.11 17.44 0.04
N THR A 203 10.35 16.44 -0.35
CA THR A 203 8.91 16.33 -0.05
C THR A 203 8.51 14.96 0.47
N HIS A 204 9.38 13.98 0.29
CA HIS A 204 9.10 12.56 0.43
C HIS A 204 8.68 12.19 1.85
N GLY A 205 9.38 12.64 2.89
CA GLY A 205 9.07 12.31 4.28
C GLY A 205 7.68 12.79 4.74
N THR A 206 7.23 13.97 4.27
CA THR A 206 5.86 14.46 4.55
C THR A 206 4.81 13.54 3.94
N HIS A 207 5.05 13.06 2.72
CA HIS A 207 4.13 12.17 2.03
C HIS A 207 4.05 10.81 2.74
N VAL A 208 5.19 10.22 3.06
CA VAL A 208 5.33 8.94 3.79
C VAL A 208 4.67 9.01 5.17
N ALA A 209 4.98 10.02 5.97
CA ALA A 209 4.37 10.21 7.30
C ALA A 209 2.85 10.39 7.23
N GLY A 210 2.36 11.09 6.20
CA GLY A 210 0.92 11.27 5.96
C GLY A 210 0.20 9.97 5.61
N ILE A 211 0.83 9.03 4.88
CA ILE A 211 0.27 7.70 4.60
C ILE A 211 0.17 6.89 5.89
N ALA A 212 1.23 6.87 6.70
CA ALA A 212 1.25 6.09 7.93
C ALA A 212 0.27 6.63 8.99
N ALA A 213 0.29 7.95 9.24
CA ALA A 213 -0.37 8.55 10.40
C ALA A 213 -1.08 9.90 10.14
N GLY A 214 -1.43 10.24 8.91
CA GLY A 214 -2.23 11.44 8.64
C GLY A 214 -3.56 11.43 9.40
N SER A 215 -3.93 12.54 10.05
CA SER A 215 -5.07 12.61 10.99
C SER A 215 -6.45 12.52 10.35
N GLY A 216 -6.53 12.58 9.01
CA GLY A 216 -7.84 12.51 8.35
C GLY A 216 -8.70 13.76 8.51
N ILE A 217 -8.12 14.91 8.88
CA ILE A 217 -8.83 16.21 8.89
C ILE A 217 -9.31 16.64 7.50
N THR A 218 -8.90 15.90 6.50
CA THR A 218 -9.37 15.93 5.12
C THR A 218 -9.74 14.51 4.72
N LEU A 219 -10.19 14.35 3.48
CA LEU A 219 -10.48 13.04 2.88
C LEU A 219 -9.26 12.08 2.86
N TYR A 220 -8.04 12.60 3.03
CA TYR A 220 -6.75 11.96 2.83
C TYR A 220 -6.03 11.65 4.16
N GLY A 221 -6.71 10.89 5.01
CA GLY A 221 -6.12 10.39 6.25
C GLY A 221 -5.21 9.19 6.05
N GLY A 222 -4.30 9.00 6.99
CA GLY A 222 -3.39 7.85 7.04
C GLY A 222 -4.04 6.57 7.56
N MET A 223 -3.24 5.53 7.67
CA MET A 223 -3.66 4.23 8.18
C MET A 223 -3.94 4.28 9.70
N ALA A 224 -3.09 4.97 10.47
CA ALA A 224 -3.19 5.11 11.92
C ALA A 224 -3.40 6.59 12.32
N PRO A 225 -4.60 7.17 12.11
CA PRO A 225 -4.84 8.61 12.19
C PRO A 225 -4.72 9.21 13.60
N GLU A 226 -4.74 8.41 14.66
CA GLU A 226 -4.54 8.86 16.04
C GLU A 226 -3.21 8.41 16.66
N ALA A 227 -2.32 7.79 15.86
CA ALA A 227 -0.95 7.51 16.31
C ALA A 227 -0.14 8.80 16.41
N ASP A 228 0.76 8.88 17.38
CA ASP A 228 1.72 9.96 17.48
C ASP A 228 2.96 9.69 16.65
N LEU A 229 3.63 10.74 16.21
CA LEU A 229 4.77 10.68 15.30
C LEU A 229 6.08 11.00 16.01
N VAL A 230 7.11 10.21 15.70
CA VAL A 230 8.52 10.52 16.02
C VAL A 230 9.30 10.47 14.72
N LEU A 231 9.91 11.57 14.33
CA LEU A 231 10.51 11.72 13.02
C LEU A 231 12.05 11.78 13.14
N VAL A 232 12.72 11.09 12.22
CA VAL A 232 14.16 11.20 12.02
C VAL A 232 14.39 11.71 10.60
N SER A 233 14.83 12.97 10.47
CA SER A 233 15.29 13.54 9.21
C SER A 233 16.70 13.04 8.95
N THR A 234 16.82 12.04 8.07
CA THR A 234 18.06 11.30 7.88
C THR A 234 19.06 12.00 6.97
N ASN A 235 20.35 11.81 7.26
CA ASN A 235 21.46 12.17 6.38
C ASN A 235 21.66 11.18 5.20
N ARG A 236 20.82 10.16 5.09
CA ARG A 236 20.78 9.12 4.03
C ARG A 236 22.04 8.23 4.00
N THR A 237 22.81 8.18 5.06
CA THR A 237 23.89 7.19 5.20
C THR A 237 23.34 5.91 5.85
N GLU A 238 24.00 4.78 5.61
CA GLU A 238 23.66 3.52 6.29
C GLU A 238 23.72 3.68 7.81
N GLN A 239 24.77 4.34 8.32
CA GLN A 239 24.96 4.61 9.73
C GLN A 239 23.84 5.49 10.29
N GLY A 240 23.46 6.54 9.55
CA GLY A 240 22.36 7.43 9.95
C GLY A 240 21.01 6.70 10.05
N ILE A 241 20.78 5.69 9.21
CA ILE A 241 19.57 4.85 9.30
C ILE A 241 19.64 3.97 10.55
N VAL A 242 20.78 3.31 10.82
CA VAL A 242 20.95 2.47 12.02
C VAL A 242 20.78 3.30 13.30
N ASP A 243 21.45 4.45 13.38
CA ASP A 243 21.32 5.37 14.51
C ASP A 243 19.87 5.88 14.66
N GLY A 244 19.18 6.09 13.54
CA GLY A 244 17.77 6.47 13.53
C GLY A 244 16.86 5.38 14.09
N VAL A 245 17.10 4.11 13.77
CA VAL A 245 16.34 2.98 14.33
C VAL A 245 16.58 2.89 15.84
N ASP A 246 17.84 2.95 16.27
CA ASP A 246 18.19 2.89 17.69
C ASP A 246 17.58 4.10 18.47
N TYR A 247 17.61 5.31 17.89
CA TYR A 247 16.96 6.49 18.45
C TYR A 247 15.45 6.27 18.69
N LEU A 248 14.74 5.76 17.67
CA LEU A 248 13.30 5.52 17.75
C LEU A 248 12.95 4.44 18.78
N LEU A 249 13.74 3.36 18.85
CA LEU A 249 13.56 2.31 19.85
C LEU A 249 13.80 2.81 21.28
N LYS A 250 14.83 3.63 21.47
CA LYS A 250 15.09 4.28 22.77
C LYS A 250 13.96 5.21 23.18
N TYR A 251 13.42 6.00 22.25
CA TYR A 251 12.29 6.87 22.52
C TYR A 251 11.03 6.08 22.89
N ALA A 252 10.73 5.00 22.16
CA ALA A 252 9.61 4.09 22.46
C ALA A 252 9.73 3.49 23.85
N LYS A 253 10.94 3.01 24.20
CA LYS A 253 11.23 2.46 25.53
C LYS A 253 11.09 3.51 26.64
N GLN A 254 11.63 4.72 26.45
CA GLN A 254 11.54 5.82 27.42
C GLN A 254 10.08 6.23 27.69
N THR A 255 9.24 6.20 26.66
CA THR A 255 7.81 6.56 26.77
C THR A 255 6.93 5.37 27.11
N ASN A 256 7.49 4.17 27.23
CA ASN A 256 6.76 2.90 27.46
C ASN A 256 5.61 2.69 26.48
N ARG A 257 5.88 2.93 25.18
CA ARG A 257 4.87 2.84 24.11
C ARG A 257 5.34 1.93 22.98
N PRO A 258 4.44 1.14 22.40
CA PRO A 258 4.77 0.38 21.19
C PRO A 258 5.03 1.32 20.01
N ILE A 259 5.85 0.86 19.07
CA ILE A 259 6.26 1.65 17.89
C ILE A 259 6.22 0.82 16.61
N ALA A 260 5.69 1.41 15.54
CA ALA A 260 5.84 0.94 14.18
C ALA A 260 6.76 1.89 13.40
N ILE A 261 7.93 1.42 13.00
CA ILE A 261 8.95 2.20 12.29
C ILE A 261 8.76 2.01 10.78
N ASN A 262 8.89 3.09 10.00
CA ASN A 262 8.94 3.05 8.55
C ASN A 262 10.26 3.59 8.02
N VAL A 263 10.88 2.84 7.09
CA VAL A 263 12.03 3.28 6.30
C VAL A 263 11.69 3.12 4.82
N SER A 264 11.52 4.26 4.14
CA SER A 264 11.20 4.29 2.70
C SER A 264 12.42 4.67 1.86
N LEU A 265 13.59 4.16 2.24
CA LEU A 265 14.89 4.43 1.65
C LEU A 265 15.63 3.12 1.37
N GLY A 266 16.45 3.09 0.33
CA GLY A 266 17.23 1.90 -0.01
C GLY A 266 18.32 2.17 -1.04
N THR A 267 19.19 1.18 -1.22
CA THR A 267 20.25 1.14 -2.22
C THR A 267 20.37 -0.26 -2.82
N MET A 268 20.81 -0.34 -4.06
CA MET A 268 21.14 -1.61 -4.71
C MET A 268 22.49 -2.16 -4.24
N MET A 269 23.31 -1.33 -3.58
CA MET A 269 24.68 -1.66 -3.19
C MET A 269 24.74 -2.37 -1.84
N GLY A 270 25.55 -3.42 -1.75
CA GLY A 270 25.75 -4.22 -0.55
C GLY A 270 25.32 -5.68 -0.72
N PHE A 271 25.73 -6.53 0.23
CA PHE A 271 25.34 -7.95 0.27
C PHE A 271 23.83 -8.10 0.42
N LYS A 272 23.23 -8.86 -0.49
CA LYS A 272 21.76 -9.04 -0.51
C LYS A 272 21.29 -10.38 0.10
N ASP A 273 22.11 -10.98 0.92
CA ASP A 273 21.77 -12.14 1.74
C ASP A 273 21.39 -11.78 3.20
N GLY A 274 21.28 -10.49 3.51
CA GLY A 274 21.04 -10.00 4.87
C GLY A 274 22.28 -9.99 5.76
N SER A 275 23.44 -10.42 5.27
CA SER A 275 24.69 -10.44 6.02
C SER A 275 25.46 -9.10 5.99
N GLY A 276 24.99 -8.13 5.23
CA GLY A 276 25.56 -6.79 5.21
C GLY A 276 25.49 -6.13 6.59
N LEU A 277 26.47 -5.27 6.90
CA LEU A 277 26.63 -4.69 8.25
C LEU A 277 25.37 -3.94 8.71
N MET A 278 24.81 -3.09 7.86
CA MET A 278 23.58 -2.37 8.17
C MET A 278 22.40 -3.31 8.49
N ALA A 279 22.17 -4.33 7.64
CA ALA A 279 21.08 -5.29 7.84
C ALA A 279 21.23 -6.02 9.17
N ARG A 280 22.44 -6.49 9.49
CA ARG A 280 22.75 -7.18 10.77
C ARG A 280 22.57 -6.27 11.98
N MET A 281 22.98 -5.00 11.90
CA MET A 281 22.80 -4.05 13.00
C MET A 281 21.32 -3.76 13.24
N VAL A 282 20.54 -3.54 12.19
CA VAL A 282 19.08 -3.34 12.30
C VAL A 282 18.41 -4.61 12.85
N ASP A 283 18.76 -5.79 12.34
CA ASP A 283 18.26 -7.06 12.87
C ASP A 283 18.59 -7.20 14.37
N SER A 284 19.83 -6.92 14.78
CA SER A 284 20.26 -6.99 16.19
C SER A 284 19.48 -6.03 17.10
N LEU A 285 19.12 -4.83 16.61
CA LEU A 285 18.33 -3.85 17.36
C LEU A 285 16.88 -4.32 17.55
N LEU A 286 16.33 -5.06 16.59
CA LEU A 286 14.92 -5.48 16.57
C LEU A 286 14.70 -6.89 17.12
N THR A 287 15.71 -7.77 17.06
CA THR A 287 15.58 -9.16 17.52
C THR A 287 15.18 -9.22 18.99
N GLY A 288 14.11 -9.97 19.26
CA GLY A 288 13.59 -10.16 20.61
C GLY A 288 12.80 -8.98 21.17
N GLN A 289 12.68 -7.88 20.43
CA GLN A 289 11.87 -6.74 20.87
C GLN A 289 10.37 -7.08 20.74
N GLN A 290 9.61 -6.71 21.77
CA GLN A 290 8.16 -6.78 21.77
C GLN A 290 7.61 -5.36 21.58
N GLY A 291 6.56 -5.23 20.76
CA GLY A 291 5.94 -3.93 20.50
C GLY A 291 6.76 -2.99 19.62
N CYS A 292 7.86 -3.48 19.03
CA CYS A 292 8.74 -2.73 18.15
C CYS A 292 8.77 -3.40 16.78
N LEU A 293 8.11 -2.80 15.79
CA LEU A 293 7.97 -3.33 14.45
C LEU A 293 8.57 -2.37 13.43
N MET A 294 9.07 -2.89 12.32
CA MET A 294 9.64 -2.08 11.24
C MET A 294 9.16 -2.56 9.88
N SER A 295 8.72 -1.64 9.03
CA SER A 295 8.51 -1.85 7.60
C SER A 295 9.57 -1.15 6.78
N VAL A 296 9.94 -1.74 5.65
CA VAL A 296 10.96 -1.20 4.76
C VAL A 296 10.55 -1.37 3.29
N ALA A 297 10.77 -0.35 2.47
CA ALA A 297 10.51 -0.40 1.03
C ALA A 297 11.51 -1.31 0.31
N VAL A 298 11.04 -2.18 -0.60
CA VAL A 298 11.92 -3.10 -1.33
C VAL A 298 12.72 -2.46 -2.46
N GLY A 299 12.42 -1.21 -2.84
CA GLY A 299 13.06 -0.53 -3.97
C GLY A 299 12.16 -0.41 -5.21
N ASN A 300 12.63 0.38 -6.19
CA ASN A 300 11.84 0.74 -7.39
C ASN A 300 12.55 0.34 -8.70
N GLU A 301 13.36 -0.69 -8.68
CA GLU A 301 14.18 -1.17 -9.79
C GLU A 301 13.57 -2.38 -10.54
N GLY A 302 12.33 -2.76 -10.22
CA GLY A 302 11.69 -3.97 -10.73
C GLY A 302 11.33 -4.00 -12.21
N ASN A 303 11.55 -2.90 -12.94
CA ASN A 303 11.40 -2.84 -14.39
C ASN A 303 12.74 -2.66 -15.13
N ARG A 304 13.87 -2.68 -14.39
CA ARG A 304 15.20 -2.40 -14.95
C ARG A 304 16.07 -3.65 -14.84
N ASN A 305 16.75 -4.01 -15.92
CA ASN A 305 17.71 -5.12 -15.98
C ASN A 305 19.03 -4.76 -15.24
N SER A 306 18.91 -4.35 -13.98
CA SER A 306 20.03 -3.85 -13.17
C SER A 306 20.82 -4.95 -12.44
N THR A 307 20.47 -6.21 -12.65
CA THR A 307 21.16 -7.35 -12.04
C THR A 307 21.74 -8.25 -13.14
N LEU A 308 22.98 -8.72 -12.94
CA LEU A 308 23.62 -9.72 -13.77
C LEU A 308 23.98 -10.92 -12.91
N ILE A 309 23.56 -12.13 -13.31
CA ILE A 309 23.70 -13.34 -12.50
C ILE A 309 24.31 -14.45 -13.34
N GLY A 310 25.46 -15.00 -12.93
CA GLY A 310 26.08 -16.11 -13.64
C GLY A 310 27.42 -16.50 -13.05
N ARG A 311 28.05 -17.56 -13.64
CA ARG A 311 29.42 -17.98 -13.32
C ARG A 311 30.43 -17.33 -14.26
N SER A 312 30.16 -17.39 -15.55
CA SER A 312 30.91 -16.78 -16.63
C SER A 312 29.93 -15.94 -17.42
N VAL A 313 29.98 -14.63 -17.28
CA VAL A 313 29.02 -13.71 -17.89
C VAL A 313 29.72 -12.46 -18.38
N LYS A 314 29.28 -11.99 -19.55
CA LYS A 314 29.75 -10.77 -20.17
C LYS A 314 28.57 -9.91 -20.59
N SER A 315 28.61 -8.63 -20.26
CA SER A 315 27.52 -7.70 -20.56
C SER A 315 28.05 -6.28 -20.79
N VAL A 316 27.32 -5.50 -21.56
CA VAL A 316 27.51 -4.06 -21.59
C VAL A 316 26.88 -3.48 -20.33
N TRP A 317 27.63 -2.70 -19.58
CA TRP A 317 27.13 -1.96 -18.43
C TRP A 317 26.73 -0.54 -18.87
N LYS A 318 25.46 -0.30 -18.99
CA LYS A 318 24.86 1.00 -19.37
C LYS A 318 24.85 1.93 -18.17
N VAL A 319 25.88 2.73 -18.04
CA VAL A 319 25.99 3.78 -17.03
C VAL A 319 25.18 4.99 -17.48
N PRO A 320 24.43 5.68 -16.60
CA PRO A 320 23.71 6.91 -16.95
C PRO A 320 24.64 7.99 -17.49
N ALA A 321 24.22 8.71 -18.53
CA ALA A 321 25.06 9.68 -19.26
C ALA A 321 25.49 10.90 -18.41
N ALA A 322 24.77 11.21 -17.35
CA ALA A 322 25.04 12.38 -16.50
C ALA A 322 25.23 11.94 -15.05
N GLY A 323 26.40 11.47 -14.68
CA GLY A 323 26.68 11.26 -13.27
C GLY A 323 27.50 10.02 -12.92
N ALA A 324 27.61 9.75 -11.65
CA ALA A 324 28.26 8.58 -11.11
C ALA A 324 27.33 7.38 -11.11
N ASP A 325 27.87 6.20 -11.36
CA ASP A 325 27.19 4.94 -11.08
C ASP A 325 28.06 4.02 -10.21
N GLN A 326 27.39 3.03 -9.63
CA GLN A 326 28.02 2.04 -8.78
C GLN A 326 27.66 0.65 -9.28
N LEU A 327 28.66 -0.23 -9.24
CA LEU A 327 28.50 -1.65 -9.51
C LEU A 327 29.01 -2.43 -8.30
N PHE A 328 28.22 -3.35 -7.81
CA PHE A 328 28.57 -4.22 -6.70
C PHE A 328 28.47 -5.66 -7.15
N VAL A 329 29.57 -6.42 -7.03
CA VAL A 329 29.65 -7.82 -7.45
C VAL A 329 29.94 -8.67 -6.22
N GLU A 330 28.97 -9.49 -5.79
CA GLU A 330 29.12 -10.37 -4.62
C GLU A 330 29.29 -11.83 -5.01
N THR A 331 30.22 -12.52 -4.34
CA THR A 331 30.40 -13.96 -4.45
C THR A 331 29.54 -14.70 -3.42
N ARG A 332 29.45 -16.01 -3.57
CA ARG A 332 28.97 -16.90 -2.51
C ARG A 332 30.06 -17.16 -1.47
N PRO A 333 29.70 -17.57 -0.23
CA PRO A 333 30.67 -17.99 0.77
C PRO A 333 31.63 -19.08 0.25
N GLY A 334 32.91 -18.86 0.45
CA GLY A 334 33.96 -19.82 0.03
C GLY A 334 34.28 -19.77 -1.47
N ASP A 335 33.70 -18.86 -2.23
CA ASP A 335 33.98 -18.73 -3.66
C ASP A 335 34.79 -17.45 -3.97
N SER A 336 35.37 -17.41 -5.16
CA SER A 336 36.12 -16.29 -5.66
C SER A 336 35.73 -15.93 -7.10
N CYS A 337 35.94 -14.69 -7.48
CA CYS A 337 35.69 -14.23 -8.84
C CYS A 337 36.73 -13.23 -9.32
N SER A 338 36.82 -13.08 -10.64
CA SER A 338 37.45 -11.95 -11.29
C SER A 338 36.41 -11.14 -12.06
N VAL A 339 36.62 -9.83 -12.09
CA VAL A 339 35.76 -8.87 -12.79
C VAL A 339 36.65 -8.01 -13.68
N ARG A 340 36.52 -8.12 -14.98
CA ARG A 340 37.17 -7.24 -15.94
C ARG A 340 36.23 -6.11 -16.32
N LEU A 341 36.68 -4.88 -16.14
CA LEU A 341 36.02 -3.68 -16.66
C LEU A 341 36.77 -3.18 -17.90
N LEU A 342 36.03 -2.94 -18.95
CA LEU A 342 36.54 -2.42 -20.22
C LEU A 342 35.74 -1.19 -20.64
N LEU A 343 36.41 -0.06 -20.86
CA LEU A 343 35.85 1.12 -21.51
C LEU A 343 36.46 1.28 -22.89
N LYS A 344 35.61 1.32 -23.91
CA LYS A 344 36.05 1.48 -25.31
C LYS A 344 35.17 2.48 -26.06
N ASP A 345 35.69 3.05 -27.12
CA ASP A 345 34.90 3.73 -28.14
C ASP A 345 34.25 2.69 -29.07
N LYS A 346 32.94 2.77 -29.25
CA LYS A 346 32.17 1.82 -30.09
C LYS A 346 32.49 1.90 -31.57
N ASN A 347 32.91 3.10 -32.06
CA ASN A 347 33.10 3.37 -33.47
C ASN A 347 34.51 3.02 -33.92
N SER A 348 35.53 3.44 -33.15
CA SER A 348 36.92 3.18 -33.45
C SER A 348 37.47 1.87 -32.87
N GLY A 349 36.83 1.34 -31.80
CA GLY A 349 37.35 0.23 -31.03
C GLY A 349 38.49 0.60 -30.07
N GLU A 350 38.86 1.91 -29.99
CA GLU A 350 39.90 2.38 -29.09
C GLU A 350 39.56 2.06 -27.64
N VAL A 351 40.52 1.49 -26.91
CA VAL A 351 40.37 1.10 -25.50
C VAL A 351 40.92 2.21 -24.62
N PHE A 352 40.07 2.73 -23.74
CA PHE A 352 40.44 3.79 -22.80
C PHE A 352 40.75 3.25 -21.40
N PHE A 353 40.13 2.12 -21.05
CA PHE A 353 40.38 1.42 -19.78
C PHE A 353 40.19 -0.09 -19.94
N ASP A 354 41.10 -0.88 -19.42
CA ASP A 354 41.02 -2.33 -19.41
C ASP A 354 41.75 -2.86 -18.17
N HIS A 355 41.00 -3.37 -17.20
CA HIS A 355 41.60 -3.91 -16.00
C HIS A 355 40.77 -5.05 -15.44
N THR A 356 41.46 -6.08 -14.88
CA THR A 356 40.84 -7.21 -14.22
C THR A 356 41.11 -7.16 -12.71
N PHE A 357 40.02 -7.12 -11.96
CA PHE A 357 40.01 -7.10 -10.50
C PHE A 357 39.66 -8.48 -9.96
N SER A 358 40.30 -8.94 -8.89
CA SER A 358 40.07 -10.26 -8.36
C SER A 358 39.79 -10.24 -6.86
N THR A 359 38.95 -11.15 -6.41
CA THR A 359 38.73 -11.43 -4.98
C THR A 359 39.90 -12.28 -4.40
N GLY A 360 39.79 -12.66 -3.15
CA GLY A 360 40.81 -13.48 -2.44
C GLY A 360 41.59 -12.70 -1.40
N LYS A 361 41.69 -11.39 -1.52
CA LYS A 361 42.24 -10.47 -0.51
C LYS A 361 41.47 -9.17 -0.51
N ILE A 362 41.55 -8.42 0.58
CA ILE A 362 40.96 -7.07 0.69
C ILE A 362 41.94 -6.07 0.06
N TRP A 363 41.43 -5.17 -0.78
CA TRP A 363 42.21 -4.12 -1.45
C TRP A 363 41.31 -2.92 -1.80
N SER A 364 41.92 -1.76 -2.10
CA SER A 364 41.24 -0.58 -2.64
C SER A 364 42.18 0.12 -3.61
N GLU A 365 41.67 0.50 -4.77
CA GLU A 365 42.42 1.12 -5.85
C GLU A 365 41.63 2.27 -6.47
N ARG A 366 42.37 3.28 -7.00
CA ARG A 366 41.79 4.41 -7.68
C ARG A 366 42.48 4.65 -9.01
N TYR A 367 41.69 4.91 -10.03
CA TYR A 367 42.10 5.23 -11.38
C TYR A 367 41.47 6.57 -11.77
N ASP A 368 42.29 7.49 -12.27
CA ASP A 368 41.86 8.83 -12.67
C ASP A 368 42.24 9.12 -14.09
N SER A 369 41.50 10.02 -14.76
CA SER A 369 41.88 10.62 -16.07
C SER A 369 42.03 9.60 -17.20
N PHE A 370 41.09 8.71 -17.34
CA PHE A 370 40.96 7.85 -18.51
C PHE A 370 39.73 8.26 -19.35
N GLY A 371 39.64 7.77 -20.59
CA GLY A 371 38.60 8.15 -21.52
C GLY A 371 39.18 8.82 -22.75
N SER A 372 38.36 9.31 -23.70
CA SER A 372 38.82 9.98 -24.89
C SER A 372 39.61 11.25 -24.56
N ALA A 373 40.81 11.44 -25.17
CA ALA A 373 41.84 12.38 -24.76
C ALA A 373 41.38 13.85 -24.65
N ASP A 374 40.30 14.24 -25.31
CA ASP A 374 39.91 15.64 -25.39
C ASP A 374 38.74 16.08 -24.48
N LYS A 375 37.99 15.17 -23.84
CA LYS A 375 36.69 15.57 -23.29
C LYS A 375 36.24 14.89 -22.00
N THR A 376 36.89 13.82 -21.55
CA THR A 376 36.39 13.07 -20.38
C THR A 376 37.44 12.82 -19.32
N ARG A 377 37.14 13.26 -18.11
CA ARG A 377 37.87 12.83 -16.93
C ARG A 377 36.98 11.81 -16.20
N ALA A 378 37.13 10.55 -16.54
CA ALA A 378 36.55 9.46 -15.78
C ALA A 378 37.42 9.19 -14.56
N SER A 379 36.78 8.83 -13.48
CA SER A 379 37.43 8.28 -12.28
C SER A 379 36.74 6.99 -11.89
N LEU A 380 37.50 6.02 -11.45
CA LEU A 380 37.05 4.75 -10.92
C LEU A 380 37.70 4.52 -9.56
N VAL A 381 36.89 4.29 -8.54
CA VAL A 381 37.35 3.72 -7.27
C VAL A 381 36.83 2.29 -7.21
N ALA A 382 37.74 1.34 -7.07
CA ALA A 382 37.42 -0.06 -6.93
C ALA A 382 37.91 -0.57 -5.57
N SER A 383 37.13 -1.39 -4.90
CA SER A 383 37.53 -2.02 -3.63
C SER A 383 36.99 -3.45 -3.54
N CYS A 384 37.80 -4.32 -2.97
CA CYS A 384 37.37 -5.66 -2.59
C CYS A 384 37.23 -5.74 -1.07
N ILE A 385 36.05 -6.12 -0.63
CA ILE A 385 35.74 -6.34 0.77
C ILE A 385 35.40 -7.80 1.01
N LYS A 386 35.59 -8.25 2.25
CA LYS A 386 35.17 -9.58 2.70
C LYS A 386 34.12 -9.44 3.79
N ASN A 387 33.03 -10.16 3.64
CA ASN A 387 32.03 -10.27 4.67
C ASN A 387 32.60 -11.12 5.83
N ASP A 388 32.66 -10.55 7.00
CA ASP A 388 33.26 -11.15 8.21
C ASP A 388 32.44 -12.32 8.79
N VAL A 389 31.16 -12.40 8.45
CA VAL A 389 30.24 -13.46 8.92
C VAL A 389 30.20 -14.64 7.96
N THR A 390 29.99 -14.36 6.68
CA THR A 390 29.79 -15.41 5.66
C THR A 390 31.08 -15.81 4.98
N GLY A 391 32.12 -14.98 5.03
CA GLY A 391 33.34 -15.15 4.28
C GLY A 391 33.24 -14.86 2.79
N ALA A 392 32.07 -14.44 2.31
CA ALA A 392 31.86 -14.01 0.93
C ALA A 392 32.68 -12.76 0.61
N TYR A 393 33.15 -12.65 -0.62
CA TYR A 393 33.80 -11.44 -1.10
C TYR A 393 32.84 -10.59 -1.91
N ALA A 394 33.08 -9.29 -1.95
CA ALA A 394 32.45 -8.41 -2.93
C ALA A 394 33.47 -7.41 -3.49
N ILE A 395 33.31 -7.09 -4.78
CA ILE A 395 34.03 -5.99 -5.42
C ILE A 395 33.02 -4.88 -5.68
N SER A 396 33.33 -3.69 -5.15
CA SER A 396 32.54 -2.48 -5.34
C SER A 396 33.28 -1.54 -6.27
N PHE A 397 32.58 -1.03 -7.29
CA PHE A 397 33.08 -0.05 -8.24
C PHE A 397 32.25 1.23 -8.13
N HIS A 398 32.92 2.36 -8.03
CA HIS A 398 32.34 3.70 -8.07
C HIS A 398 32.92 4.43 -9.27
N VAL A 399 32.09 4.66 -10.27
CA VAL A 399 32.48 5.37 -11.50
C VAL A 399 31.94 6.79 -11.42
N GLY A 400 32.85 7.77 -11.43
CA GLY A 400 32.55 9.17 -11.65
C GLY A 400 32.84 9.51 -13.11
N TYR A 401 31.78 9.78 -13.94
CA TYR A 401 32.00 9.81 -15.36
C TYR A 401 31.00 10.68 -16.13
N SER A 402 31.50 11.49 -17.05
CA SER A 402 30.71 12.17 -18.06
C SER A 402 30.87 11.42 -19.39
N GLN A 403 30.04 10.41 -19.62
CA GLN A 403 30.15 9.51 -20.77
C GLN A 403 29.86 10.21 -22.09
N GLN A 404 30.74 10.02 -23.08
CA GLN A 404 30.46 10.38 -24.48
C GLN A 404 29.51 9.32 -25.07
N SER A 405 28.73 9.72 -26.07
CA SER A 405 27.75 8.81 -26.71
C SER A 405 28.37 7.61 -27.42
N SER A 406 29.65 7.73 -27.81
CA SER A 406 30.41 6.65 -28.43
C SER A 406 31.10 5.71 -27.47
N GLU A 407 31.24 6.11 -26.21
CA GLU A 407 31.95 5.30 -25.22
C GLU A 407 31.02 4.26 -24.55
N GLU A 408 31.57 3.09 -24.25
CA GLU A 408 30.81 1.98 -23.74
C GLU A 408 31.60 1.18 -22.70
N TRP A 409 31.01 1.02 -21.54
CA TRP A 409 31.48 0.09 -20.52
C TRP A 409 31.03 -1.34 -20.82
N SER A 410 31.92 -2.31 -20.68
CA SER A 410 31.54 -3.71 -20.52
C SER A 410 32.13 -4.31 -19.27
N VAL A 411 31.43 -5.30 -18.74
CA VAL A 411 31.82 -6.08 -17.58
C VAL A 411 31.87 -7.56 -17.96
N GLU A 412 32.99 -8.22 -17.62
CA GLU A 412 33.15 -9.65 -17.74
C GLU A 412 33.41 -10.23 -16.35
N ILE A 413 32.65 -11.23 -15.96
CA ILE A 413 32.76 -11.85 -14.64
C ILE A 413 33.02 -13.33 -14.81
N GLU A 414 34.08 -13.81 -14.16
CA GLU A 414 34.41 -15.24 -14.06
C GLU A 414 34.46 -15.64 -12.60
N SER A 415 33.65 -16.62 -12.22
CA SER A 415 33.61 -17.17 -10.86
C SER A 415 34.13 -18.60 -10.84
N THR A 416 34.77 -18.99 -9.75
CA THR A 416 35.40 -20.29 -9.64
C THR A 416 34.39 -21.45 -9.62
N ASN A 417 33.36 -21.37 -8.78
CA ASN A 417 32.44 -22.50 -8.59
C ASN A 417 30.96 -22.13 -8.70
N GLN A 418 30.54 -21.02 -8.12
CA GLN A 418 29.13 -20.67 -7.97
C GLN A 418 28.76 -19.40 -8.77
N ARG A 419 27.47 -19.14 -8.90
CA ARG A 419 26.97 -17.90 -9.50
C ARG A 419 27.32 -16.72 -8.61
N VAL A 420 27.78 -15.65 -9.21
CA VAL A 420 27.88 -14.31 -8.61
C VAL A 420 26.66 -13.50 -8.94
N PHE A 421 26.45 -12.46 -8.14
CA PHE A 421 25.41 -11.44 -8.36
C PHE A 421 26.10 -10.10 -8.53
N ALA A 422 25.80 -9.43 -9.62
CA ALA A 422 26.28 -8.08 -9.88
C ALA A 422 25.09 -7.12 -9.97
N TYR A 423 25.17 -5.99 -9.27
CA TYR A 423 24.10 -4.99 -9.14
C TYR A 423 24.59 -3.62 -9.59
N SER A 424 23.91 -3.01 -10.56
CA SER A 424 24.10 -1.62 -10.94
C SER A 424 23.10 -0.74 -10.18
N ASN A 425 23.57 0.34 -9.58
CA ASN A 425 22.72 1.22 -8.77
C ASN A 425 21.72 2.02 -9.63
N ASN A 426 22.23 2.70 -10.66
CA ASN A 426 21.42 3.55 -11.51
C ASN A 426 21.36 3.05 -12.97
N GLY A 427 22.32 2.23 -13.39
CA GLY A 427 22.44 1.67 -14.73
C GLY A 427 21.71 0.34 -14.91
N TYR A 428 22.01 -0.33 -16.01
CA TYR A 428 21.49 -1.66 -16.34
C TYR A 428 22.47 -2.41 -17.24
N PHE A 429 22.22 -3.70 -17.47
CA PHE A 429 23.05 -4.57 -18.31
C PHE A 429 22.30 -4.94 -19.58
N SER A 430 23.03 -4.96 -20.71
CA SER A 430 22.49 -5.29 -22.03
C SER A 430 23.51 -6.05 -22.87
N ALA A 431 23.02 -6.99 -23.68
CA ALA A 431 23.84 -7.69 -24.67
C ALA A 431 24.24 -6.77 -25.85
N GLU A 432 23.49 -5.71 -26.15
CA GLU A 432 23.65 -4.80 -27.29
C GLU A 432 23.80 -5.52 -28.66
N GLY A 433 23.38 -6.79 -28.70
CA GLY A 433 23.54 -7.63 -29.88
C GLY A 433 24.95 -8.19 -30.10
N TYR A 434 25.86 -8.03 -29.15
CA TYR A 434 27.21 -8.59 -29.26
C TYR A 434 27.22 -10.09 -28.98
N GLU A 435 27.96 -10.84 -29.77
CA GLU A 435 28.14 -12.28 -29.56
C GLU A 435 28.81 -12.57 -28.23
N GLY A 436 28.26 -13.51 -27.47
CA GLY A 436 28.74 -13.90 -26.14
C GLY A 436 28.35 -12.94 -25.01
N TYR A 437 27.70 -11.82 -25.32
CA TYR A 437 27.15 -10.93 -24.29
C TYR A 437 25.72 -11.33 -23.91
N VAL A 438 25.33 -11.06 -22.68
CA VAL A 438 23.99 -11.36 -22.15
C VAL A 438 23.30 -10.09 -21.62
N ASP A 439 22.00 -10.07 -21.69
CA ASP A 439 21.18 -9.05 -21.03
C ASP A 439 21.19 -9.28 -19.53
N GLY A 440 21.05 -8.20 -18.78
CA GLY A 440 20.74 -8.28 -17.37
C GLY A 440 19.32 -8.78 -17.10
N THR A 441 18.99 -8.89 -15.84
CA THR A 441 17.65 -9.26 -15.37
C THR A 441 17.13 -8.24 -14.35
N ASN A 442 15.82 -8.16 -14.23
CA ASN A 442 15.15 -7.43 -13.15
C ASN A 442 14.86 -8.30 -11.90
N SER A 443 15.32 -9.55 -11.89
CA SER A 443 15.30 -10.41 -10.70
C SER A 443 16.35 -9.96 -9.70
N SER A 444 16.12 -10.22 -8.41
CA SER A 444 17.03 -9.85 -7.31
C SER A 444 17.35 -8.35 -7.22
N THR A 445 16.37 -7.53 -7.62
CA THR A 445 16.47 -6.06 -7.54
C THR A 445 16.05 -5.47 -6.19
N VAL A 446 15.71 -6.31 -5.20
CA VAL A 446 15.42 -5.87 -3.83
C VAL A 446 16.58 -5.02 -3.28
N ALA A 447 16.26 -3.86 -2.71
CA ALA A 447 17.23 -2.99 -2.06
C ALA A 447 17.89 -3.69 -0.86
N MET A 448 19.16 -3.41 -0.62
CA MET A 448 19.94 -4.00 0.48
C MET A 448 19.28 -3.77 1.85
N THR A 449 18.67 -2.60 2.05
CA THR A 449 17.92 -2.26 3.28
C THR A 449 16.78 -3.21 3.59
N ALA A 450 16.21 -3.88 2.58
CA ALA A 450 15.07 -4.77 2.70
C ALA A 450 15.46 -6.26 2.82
N THR A 451 16.76 -6.57 2.90
CA THR A 451 17.25 -7.96 2.96
C THR A 451 17.35 -8.51 4.38
N GLY A 452 17.21 -7.67 5.42
CA GLY A 452 17.19 -8.07 6.82
C GLY A 452 16.11 -9.09 7.15
N ASN A 453 16.24 -9.73 8.30
CA ASN A 453 15.33 -10.76 8.78
C ASN A 453 14.18 -10.18 9.64
N GLU A 454 14.44 -9.13 10.41
CA GLU A 454 13.46 -8.55 11.31
C GLU A 454 12.51 -7.55 10.60
N PRO A 455 12.97 -6.63 9.74
CA PRO A 455 12.08 -5.72 9.04
C PRO A 455 11.13 -6.43 8.08
N ILE A 456 9.89 -5.96 8.00
CA ILE A 456 8.91 -6.43 7.01
C ILE A 456 9.18 -5.69 5.70
N ALA A 457 9.66 -6.42 4.69
CA ALA A 457 9.97 -5.90 3.38
C ALA A 457 8.70 -5.77 2.53
N VAL A 458 8.42 -4.56 2.02
CA VAL A 458 7.12 -4.22 1.41
C VAL A 458 7.29 -3.86 -0.05
N GLY A 459 6.65 -4.65 -0.93
CA GLY A 459 6.47 -4.34 -2.34
C GLY A 459 5.21 -3.52 -2.60
N ALA A 460 5.08 -2.98 -3.82
CA ALA A 460 3.99 -2.08 -4.18
C ALA A 460 2.99 -2.71 -5.17
N THR A 461 1.69 -2.51 -4.89
CA THR A 461 0.58 -2.73 -5.81
C THR A 461 -0.04 -1.39 -6.24
N VAL A 462 -0.87 -1.42 -7.27
CA VAL A 462 -1.55 -0.25 -7.80
C VAL A 462 -2.86 0.00 -7.03
N SER A 463 -2.97 1.17 -6.39
CA SER A 463 -4.20 1.54 -5.68
C SER A 463 -5.30 2.00 -6.64
N LYS A 464 -4.94 2.81 -7.60
CA LYS A 464 -5.80 3.31 -8.67
C LYS A 464 -4.96 3.65 -9.89
N ASN A 465 -5.58 3.64 -11.06
CA ASN A 465 -4.90 3.99 -12.31
C ASN A 465 -5.41 5.29 -12.95
N ARG A 466 -6.30 6.00 -12.25
CA ARG A 466 -6.89 7.27 -12.70
C ARG A 466 -7.08 8.21 -11.52
N TYR A 467 -6.79 9.50 -11.73
CA TYR A 467 -7.11 10.57 -10.78
C TYR A 467 -7.26 11.93 -11.50
N VAL A 468 -7.91 12.87 -10.86
CA VAL A 468 -8.12 14.23 -11.38
C VAL A 468 -7.47 15.23 -10.44
N SER A 469 -6.68 16.14 -10.98
CA SER A 469 -6.04 17.23 -10.22
C SER A 469 -7.03 18.33 -9.85
N ILE A 470 -6.63 19.22 -8.94
CA ILE A 470 -7.42 20.42 -8.59
C ILE A 470 -7.59 21.40 -9.76
N SER A 471 -6.79 21.28 -10.81
CA SER A 471 -6.90 22.06 -12.06
C SER A 471 -7.81 21.38 -13.10
N GLY A 472 -8.43 20.24 -12.77
CA GLY A 472 -9.30 19.48 -13.66
C GLY A 472 -8.55 18.60 -14.67
N VAL A 473 -7.23 18.48 -14.58
CA VAL A 473 -6.45 17.59 -15.44
C VAL A 473 -6.62 16.15 -14.96
N GLU A 474 -7.12 15.30 -15.86
CA GLU A 474 -7.19 13.86 -15.62
C GLU A 474 -5.88 13.18 -15.99
N THR A 475 -5.38 12.35 -15.09
CA THR A 475 -4.21 11.48 -15.32
C THR A 475 -4.67 10.03 -15.34
N ILE A 476 -4.34 9.31 -16.42
CA ILE A 476 -4.59 7.88 -16.58
C ILE A 476 -3.26 7.16 -16.72
N LYS A 477 -3.07 6.09 -15.94
CA LYS A 477 -1.87 5.24 -15.98
C LYS A 477 -2.21 3.87 -16.56
N PRO A 478 -1.33 3.26 -17.38
CA PRO A 478 -1.58 1.96 -18.00
C PRO A 478 -1.34 0.79 -17.03
N TRP A 479 -1.78 0.92 -15.78
CA TRP A 479 -1.55 -0.06 -14.74
C TRP A 479 -2.83 -0.77 -14.33
N ALA A 480 -2.76 -2.07 -14.08
CA ALA A 480 -3.88 -2.84 -13.55
C ALA A 480 -4.05 -2.56 -12.05
N ILE A 481 -5.27 -2.19 -11.64
CA ILE A 481 -5.61 -1.98 -10.22
C ILE A 481 -5.40 -3.31 -9.48
N SER A 482 -4.82 -3.26 -8.28
CA SER A 482 -4.39 -4.41 -7.46
C SER A 482 -3.31 -5.29 -8.10
N GLY A 483 -2.84 -4.97 -9.30
CA GLY A 483 -1.65 -5.57 -9.90
C GLY A 483 -0.36 -5.04 -9.27
N ARG A 484 0.78 -5.70 -9.54
CA ARG A 484 2.09 -5.22 -9.11
C ARG A 484 2.39 -3.86 -9.77
N TYR A 485 2.85 -2.91 -8.98
CA TYR A 485 3.41 -1.68 -9.54
C TYR A 485 4.67 -2.03 -10.35
N PRO A 486 4.77 -1.64 -11.63
CA PRO A 486 5.82 -2.13 -12.52
C PRO A 486 7.25 -1.92 -12.00
N LEU A 487 7.47 -0.83 -11.26
CA LEU A 487 8.78 -0.50 -10.70
C LEU A 487 9.06 -1.23 -9.37
N SER A 488 8.06 -1.82 -8.69
CA SER A 488 8.30 -2.54 -7.44
C SER A 488 9.38 -3.61 -7.63
N ALA A 489 10.46 -3.49 -6.86
CA ALA A 489 11.60 -4.39 -6.95
C ALA A 489 11.22 -5.85 -6.65
N LEU A 490 11.99 -6.76 -7.19
CA LEU A 490 11.74 -8.20 -7.19
C LEU A 490 12.82 -8.96 -6.42
N GLY A 491 12.39 -9.97 -5.67
CA GLY A 491 13.30 -10.99 -5.16
C GLY A 491 13.82 -11.95 -6.24
N PRO A 492 14.44 -13.03 -5.81
CA PRO A 492 14.83 -13.39 -4.44
C PRO A 492 15.99 -12.53 -3.91
N CYS A 493 16.28 -12.64 -2.62
CA CYS A 493 17.59 -12.27 -2.09
C CYS A 493 18.69 -13.16 -2.72
N SER A 494 19.96 -12.76 -2.61
CA SER A 494 21.04 -13.54 -3.20
C SER A 494 21.19 -14.93 -2.54
N ASP A 495 20.73 -15.11 -1.30
CA ASP A 495 20.65 -16.41 -0.61
C ASP A 495 19.43 -17.27 -0.96
N GLY A 496 18.53 -16.75 -1.82
CA GLY A 496 17.33 -17.45 -2.28
C GLY A 496 16.07 -17.15 -1.46
N ARG A 497 16.14 -16.40 -0.35
CA ARG A 497 14.96 -16.00 0.42
C ARG A 497 14.00 -15.19 -0.45
N ILE A 498 12.71 -15.49 -0.32
CA ILE A 498 11.64 -14.74 -0.99
C ILE A 498 11.54 -13.34 -0.37
N LYS A 499 11.55 -12.32 -1.22
CA LYS A 499 11.20 -10.94 -0.92
C LYS A 499 10.42 -10.37 -2.12
N PRO A 500 9.47 -9.46 -1.88
CA PRO A 500 9.04 -8.86 -0.59
C PRO A 500 8.43 -9.89 0.37
N ASP A 501 8.25 -9.52 1.65
CA ASP A 501 7.46 -10.31 2.59
C ASP A 501 5.96 -10.19 2.27
N VAL A 502 5.52 -8.98 1.90
CA VAL A 502 4.13 -8.61 1.62
C VAL A 502 4.10 -7.48 0.61
N VAL A 503 2.97 -7.27 -0.07
CA VAL A 503 2.74 -6.08 -0.86
C VAL A 503 1.60 -5.23 -0.27
N ALA A 504 1.64 -3.92 -0.55
CA ALA A 504 0.60 -2.97 -0.20
C ALA A 504 0.39 -1.96 -1.33
N PRO A 505 -0.74 -1.25 -1.40
CA PRO A 505 -0.94 -0.19 -2.38
C PRO A 505 0.15 0.88 -2.27
N GLY A 506 0.89 1.11 -3.36
CA GLY A 506 2.01 2.04 -3.41
C GLY A 506 2.05 2.89 -4.68
N ALA A 507 1.15 2.65 -5.65
CA ALA A 507 1.06 3.47 -6.85
C ALA A 507 -0.24 4.28 -6.89
N SER A 508 -0.14 5.53 -7.32
CA SER A 508 -1.19 6.57 -7.29
C SER A 508 -1.74 6.81 -5.89
N VAL A 509 -0.86 6.89 -4.92
CA VAL A 509 -1.20 7.14 -3.51
C VAL A 509 -1.21 8.64 -3.24
N VAL A 510 -2.29 9.12 -2.63
CA VAL A 510 -2.43 10.53 -2.23
C VAL A 510 -2.03 10.71 -0.78
N SER A 511 -1.19 11.69 -0.52
CA SER A 511 -0.83 12.07 0.85
C SER A 511 -0.38 13.52 0.96
N SER A 512 -0.07 13.94 2.18
CA SER A 512 0.43 15.27 2.53
C SER A 512 1.70 15.62 1.76
N TYR A 513 1.87 16.89 1.40
CA TYR A 513 3.03 17.35 0.66
C TYR A 513 3.72 18.50 1.37
N ASN A 514 5.05 18.50 1.40
CA ASN A 514 5.82 19.53 2.10
C ASN A 514 5.52 20.92 1.51
N SER A 515 4.85 21.76 2.29
CA SER A 515 4.41 23.09 1.85
C SER A 515 5.57 24.10 1.67
N PHE A 516 6.73 23.83 2.27
CA PHE A 516 7.93 24.66 2.09
C PHE A 516 8.64 24.36 0.77
N ALA A 517 8.49 23.14 0.24
CA ALA A 517 9.03 22.73 -1.06
C ALA A 517 8.01 22.94 -2.20
N ALA A 518 6.73 23.01 -1.89
CA ALA A 518 5.62 22.98 -2.85
C ALA A 518 5.71 24.06 -3.96
N ALA A 519 6.19 25.26 -3.63
CA ALA A 519 6.33 26.35 -4.60
C ALA A 519 7.33 26.01 -5.73
N ARG A 520 8.26 25.09 -5.53
CA ARG A 520 9.32 24.71 -6.47
C ARG A 520 9.01 23.41 -7.24
N THR A 521 8.25 22.51 -6.63
CA THR A 521 8.12 21.12 -7.09
C THR A 521 6.69 20.69 -7.43
N VAL A 522 5.67 21.49 -7.07
CA VAL A 522 4.27 21.15 -7.32
C VAL A 522 3.99 21.14 -8.83
N LYS A 523 3.84 19.93 -9.39
CA LYS A 523 3.28 19.75 -10.72
C LYS A 523 1.75 19.77 -10.60
N GLY A 524 1.11 20.76 -11.20
CA GLY A 524 -0.35 20.98 -11.07
C GLY A 524 -1.20 19.74 -11.40
N ALA A 525 -0.70 18.85 -12.28
CA ALA A 525 -1.39 17.63 -12.69
C ALA A 525 -1.48 16.56 -11.58
N ASP A 526 -0.63 16.60 -10.56
CA ASP A 526 -0.57 15.59 -9.50
C ASP A 526 -1.09 16.12 -8.15
N VAL A 527 -1.43 17.42 -8.06
CA VAL A 527 -2.10 18.02 -6.89
C VAL A 527 -3.58 17.70 -6.96
N VAL A 528 -4.09 16.95 -5.99
CA VAL A 528 -5.50 16.54 -5.97
C VAL A 528 -6.34 17.26 -4.91
N TYR A 529 -5.69 17.90 -3.95
CA TYR A 529 -6.36 18.68 -2.92
C TYR A 529 -5.45 19.76 -2.35
N ARG A 530 -6.05 20.86 -1.87
CA ARG A 530 -5.36 21.90 -1.11
C ARG A 530 -6.26 22.43 0.01
N LYS A 531 -5.64 22.88 1.10
CA LYS A 531 -6.30 23.49 2.23
C LYS A 531 -5.48 24.68 2.75
N THR A 532 -6.11 25.81 2.95
CA THR A 532 -5.46 26.97 3.57
C THR A 532 -5.79 27.00 5.06
N VAL A 533 -4.76 27.08 5.90
CA VAL A 533 -4.87 27.19 7.35
C VAL A 533 -3.91 28.29 7.81
N GLY A 534 -4.42 29.26 8.57
CA GLY A 534 -3.60 30.37 9.08
C GLY A 534 -2.90 31.19 7.99
N GLY A 535 -3.50 31.32 6.80
CA GLY A 535 -2.90 32.06 5.66
C GLY A 535 -1.89 31.27 4.84
N LYS A 536 -1.50 30.04 5.25
CA LYS A 536 -0.58 29.16 4.53
C LYS A 536 -1.37 28.06 3.81
N THR A 537 -1.02 27.77 2.55
CA THR A 537 -1.64 26.73 1.75
C THR A 537 -0.85 25.44 1.81
N PHE A 538 -1.53 24.35 2.14
CA PHE A 538 -1.01 22.99 2.22
C PHE A 538 -1.61 22.17 1.09
N TYR A 539 -0.85 21.20 0.58
CA TYR A 539 -1.21 20.39 -0.58
C TYR A 539 -1.23 18.90 -0.25
N TRP A 540 -2.07 18.18 -1.01
CA TRP A 540 -2.06 16.72 -1.08
C TRP A 540 -1.77 16.32 -2.52
N TYR A 541 -0.82 15.43 -2.67
CA TYR A 541 -0.14 15.11 -3.90
C TYR A 541 -0.16 13.61 -4.17
N VAL A 542 -0.15 13.20 -5.45
CA VAL A 542 -0.08 11.79 -5.88
C VAL A 542 1.38 11.38 -6.07
N GLU A 543 1.82 10.36 -5.35
CA GLU A 543 3.13 9.75 -5.57
C GLU A 543 3.03 8.24 -5.82
N ASN A 544 4.15 7.65 -6.30
CA ASN A 544 4.22 6.25 -6.68
C ASN A 544 5.55 5.67 -6.21
N GLY A 545 5.51 4.47 -5.66
CA GLY A 545 6.70 3.74 -5.23
C GLY A 545 6.43 2.77 -4.10
N THR A 546 7.38 1.89 -3.87
CA THR A 546 7.40 1.07 -2.65
C THR A 546 7.54 1.91 -1.39
N SER A 547 8.06 3.14 -1.54
CA SER A 547 8.07 4.17 -0.51
C SER A 547 6.68 4.57 0.01
N MET A 548 5.60 4.37 -0.77
CA MET A 548 4.21 4.62 -0.38
C MET A 548 3.55 3.36 0.17
N ALA A 549 4.01 2.19 -0.26
CA ALA A 549 3.54 0.90 0.24
C ALA A 549 4.06 0.59 1.66
N ALA A 550 5.32 0.88 1.95
CA ALA A 550 5.93 0.61 3.25
C ALA A 550 5.21 1.35 4.40
N PRO A 551 4.93 2.67 4.33
CA PRO A 551 4.20 3.37 5.38
C PRO A 551 2.74 2.91 5.52
N THR A 552 2.13 2.38 4.46
CA THR A 552 0.83 1.71 4.55
C THR A 552 0.90 0.52 5.51
N VAL A 553 1.95 -0.33 5.39
CA VAL A 553 2.17 -1.47 6.30
C VAL A 553 2.54 -1.00 7.71
N ALA A 554 3.40 0.03 7.86
CA ALA A 554 3.71 0.60 9.18
C ALA A 554 2.46 1.05 9.92
N GLY A 555 1.57 1.76 9.24
CA GLY A 555 0.30 2.20 9.83
C GLY A 555 -0.62 1.05 10.20
N VAL A 556 -0.73 -0.01 9.37
CA VAL A 556 -1.49 -1.23 9.72
C VAL A 556 -0.88 -1.92 10.94
N MET A 557 0.46 -2.03 11.00
CA MET A 557 1.13 -2.58 12.19
C MET A 557 0.84 -1.75 13.44
N ALA A 558 0.71 -0.42 13.33
CA ALA A 558 0.30 0.42 14.46
C ALA A 558 -1.15 0.15 14.91
N LEU A 559 -2.07 -0.14 13.98
CA LEU A 559 -3.43 -0.57 14.35
C LEU A 559 -3.40 -1.91 15.10
N TRP A 560 -2.58 -2.86 14.65
CA TRP A 560 -2.41 -4.16 15.33
C TRP A 560 -1.70 -4.03 16.69
N LEU A 561 -0.72 -3.12 16.80
CA LEU A 561 -0.05 -2.80 18.06
C LEU A 561 -1.00 -2.14 19.08
N GLN A 562 -1.99 -1.37 18.66
CA GLN A 562 -3.03 -0.87 19.55
C GLN A 562 -3.83 -2.02 20.19
N ALA A 563 -4.08 -3.10 19.43
CA ALA A 563 -4.77 -4.29 19.94
C ALA A 563 -3.85 -5.19 20.78
N LYS A 564 -2.60 -5.34 20.34
CA LYS A 564 -1.58 -6.17 21.02
C LYS A 564 -0.25 -5.40 21.11
N PRO A 565 -0.03 -4.63 22.19
CA PRO A 565 1.17 -3.81 22.37
C PRO A 565 2.50 -4.57 22.40
N THR A 566 2.46 -5.89 22.56
CA THR A 566 3.62 -6.78 22.61
C THR A 566 3.86 -7.55 21.31
N LEU A 567 3.15 -7.21 20.22
CA LEU A 567 3.24 -7.90 18.94
C LEU A 567 4.68 -7.90 18.41
N THR A 568 5.15 -9.07 17.95
CA THR A 568 6.51 -9.27 17.44
C THR A 568 6.54 -9.36 15.90
N ALA A 569 7.71 -9.16 15.29
CA ALA A 569 7.88 -9.28 13.84
C ALA A 569 7.56 -10.71 13.33
N ALA A 570 7.88 -11.74 14.11
CA ALA A 570 7.55 -13.14 13.77
C ALA A 570 6.03 -13.38 13.75
N GLU A 571 5.30 -12.80 14.71
CA GLU A 571 3.85 -12.88 14.75
C GLU A 571 3.22 -12.10 13.60
N VAL A 572 3.77 -10.94 13.22
CA VAL A 572 3.33 -10.19 12.03
C VAL A 572 3.50 -11.04 10.78
N ARG A 573 4.65 -11.71 10.59
CA ARG A 573 4.83 -12.63 9.43
C ARG A 573 3.82 -13.76 9.42
N THR A 574 3.50 -14.31 10.60
CA THR A 574 2.47 -15.34 10.74
C THR A 574 1.09 -14.81 10.35
N LEU A 575 0.73 -13.59 10.78
CA LEU A 575 -0.50 -12.93 10.37
C LEU A 575 -0.54 -12.70 8.87
N LEU A 576 0.55 -12.19 8.27
CA LEU A 576 0.64 -11.97 6.83
C LEU A 576 0.46 -13.27 6.04
N ALA A 577 1.12 -14.36 6.46
CA ALA A 577 0.99 -15.66 5.81
C ALA A 577 -0.43 -16.22 5.84
N LYS A 578 -1.18 -15.95 6.92
CA LYS A 578 -2.55 -16.45 7.09
C LYS A 578 -3.63 -15.58 6.46
N THR A 579 -3.39 -14.27 6.35
CA THR A 579 -4.47 -13.30 6.15
C THR A 579 -4.27 -12.35 4.98
N SER A 580 -3.12 -12.39 4.29
CA SER A 580 -2.91 -11.56 3.11
C SER A 580 -3.90 -11.91 2.00
N TYR A 581 -4.37 -10.88 1.32
CA TYR A 581 -5.29 -11.04 0.20
C TYR A 581 -4.56 -11.61 -1.01
N TYR A 582 -5.20 -12.56 -1.67
CA TYR A 582 -4.77 -13.19 -2.91
C TYR A 582 -5.77 -12.91 -4.02
N ASN A 583 -5.28 -12.73 -5.23
CA ASN A 583 -6.08 -12.83 -6.45
C ASN A 583 -5.33 -13.67 -7.50
N SER A 584 -6.05 -14.21 -8.48
CA SER A 584 -5.48 -15.12 -9.48
C SER A 584 -4.34 -14.54 -10.32
N SER A 585 -4.27 -13.20 -10.45
CA SER A 585 -3.19 -12.53 -11.19
C SER A 585 -1.85 -12.53 -10.44
N MET A 586 -1.84 -12.85 -9.15
CA MET A 586 -0.63 -12.90 -8.33
C MET A 586 0.16 -14.21 -8.51
N GLY A 587 -0.43 -15.22 -9.14
CA GLY A 587 0.19 -16.55 -9.26
C GLY A 587 0.23 -17.31 -7.94
N GLN A 588 1.03 -18.36 -7.86
CA GLN A 588 1.22 -19.10 -6.62
C GLN A 588 1.99 -18.27 -5.59
N LEU A 589 1.49 -18.19 -4.36
CA LEU A 589 2.12 -17.51 -3.24
C LEU A 589 2.71 -18.52 -2.23
N PRO A 590 3.79 -18.17 -1.51
CA PRO A 590 4.56 -16.92 -1.64
C PRO A 590 5.45 -16.90 -2.89
N ASN A 591 5.71 -15.71 -3.43
CA ASN A 591 6.61 -15.54 -4.57
C ASN A 591 7.41 -14.23 -4.53
N ASN A 592 8.41 -14.10 -5.41
CA ASN A 592 9.33 -12.97 -5.44
C ASN A 592 8.74 -11.65 -5.98
N GLN A 593 7.45 -11.59 -6.31
CA GLN A 593 6.76 -10.40 -6.78
C GLN A 593 5.80 -9.83 -5.73
N TYR A 594 5.12 -10.72 -5.00
CA TYR A 594 4.02 -10.38 -4.11
C TYR A 594 4.23 -10.86 -2.67
N GLY A 595 5.32 -11.57 -2.38
CA GLY A 595 5.52 -12.19 -1.06
C GLY A 595 4.35 -13.09 -0.67
N MET A 596 3.77 -12.85 0.49
CA MET A 596 2.57 -13.55 0.98
C MET A 596 1.26 -13.02 0.38
N GLY A 597 1.30 -12.04 -0.52
CA GLY A 597 0.13 -11.35 -1.08
C GLY A 597 -0.03 -9.93 -0.59
N GLN A 598 -1.22 -9.31 -0.82
CA GLN A 598 -1.49 -7.95 -0.38
C GLN A 598 -1.98 -7.95 1.07
N ILE A 599 -1.40 -7.07 1.91
CA ILE A 599 -1.81 -6.93 3.31
C ILE A 599 -3.33 -6.69 3.43
N ASN A 600 -3.96 -7.37 4.38
CA ASN A 600 -5.37 -7.20 4.73
C ASN A 600 -5.47 -6.84 6.22
N ALA A 601 -5.66 -5.55 6.50
CA ALA A 601 -5.65 -5.03 7.85
C ALA A 601 -6.74 -5.65 8.74
N LEU A 602 -7.96 -5.78 8.20
CA LEU A 602 -9.10 -6.34 8.93
C LEU A 602 -8.94 -7.84 9.19
N ALA A 603 -8.53 -8.60 8.18
CA ALA A 603 -8.33 -10.04 8.34
C ALA A 603 -7.21 -10.33 9.35
N GLY A 604 -6.09 -9.56 9.29
CA GLY A 604 -5.02 -9.65 10.28
C GLY A 604 -5.48 -9.29 11.69
N MET A 605 -6.29 -8.23 11.85
CA MET A 605 -6.87 -7.87 13.15
C MET A 605 -7.78 -8.96 13.70
N ARG A 606 -8.65 -9.52 12.86
CA ARG A 606 -9.54 -10.61 13.28
C ARG A 606 -8.77 -11.84 13.72
N GLU A 607 -7.73 -12.22 12.98
CA GLU A 607 -6.85 -13.33 13.37
C GLU A 607 -6.14 -13.03 14.69
N LEU A 608 -5.62 -11.81 14.87
CA LEU A 608 -4.97 -11.37 16.10
C LEU A 608 -5.92 -11.42 17.30
N LEU A 609 -7.18 -11.00 17.16
CA LEU A 609 -8.20 -11.02 18.20
C LEU A 609 -8.75 -12.44 18.43
N ASN A 610 -8.88 -13.25 17.38
CA ASN A 610 -9.36 -14.63 17.49
C ASN A 610 -8.35 -15.55 18.15
N THR A 611 -7.04 -15.29 18.04
CA THR A 611 -6.03 -16.00 18.82
C THR A 611 -6.14 -15.72 20.32
N THR A 612 -6.83 -14.66 20.70
CA THR A 612 -7.20 -14.36 22.10
C THR A 612 -8.60 -14.86 22.47
N SER A 613 -9.45 -15.21 21.50
CA SER A 613 -10.85 -15.62 21.70
C SER A 613 -11.21 -17.03 21.21
N LEU A 614 -10.22 -17.88 20.88
CA LEU A 614 -10.40 -19.32 20.83
C LEU A 614 -10.27 -19.97 22.23
N SER A 615 -10.48 -19.21 23.29
CA SER A 615 -10.95 -19.80 24.53
C SER A 615 -12.40 -20.17 24.26
N GLU A 616 -12.63 -21.47 24.07
CA GLU A 616 -13.88 -22.20 24.23
C GLU A 616 -15.14 -21.38 23.95
N ILE A 617 -15.80 -21.71 22.84
CA ILE A 617 -17.26 -21.45 22.80
C ILE A 617 -17.78 -21.96 24.14
N PRO A 618 -18.32 -21.10 24.99
CA PRO A 618 -18.96 -21.61 26.17
C PRO A 618 -20.03 -22.57 25.68
N THR A 619 -19.96 -23.82 26.10
CA THR A 619 -21.05 -24.79 26.04
C THR A 619 -22.14 -24.39 27.03
N THR A 620 -22.48 -23.11 27.04
CA THR A 620 -23.79 -22.66 27.53
C THR A 620 -24.70 -22.78 26.33
N ALA A 621 -25.42 -23.87 26.28
CA ALA A 621 -26.52 -24.08 25.40
C ALA A 621 -27.29 -22.76 25.20
N SER A 622 -27.06 -22.06 24.10
CA SER A 622 -28.08 -21.22 23.52
C SER A 622 -29.21 -22.18 23.23
N ALA A 623 -30.35 -22.02 23.86
CA ALA A 623 -31.48 -22.96 23.83
C ALA A 623 -32.12 -23.09 22.42
N LEU A 624 -31.45 -22.60 21.37
CA LEU A 624 -32.00 -22.49 20.02
C LEU A 624 -31.51 -23.55 19.05
N TYR A 625 -30.32 -24.17 19.28
CA TYR A 625 -29.82 -25.24 18.43
C TYR A 625 -28.93 -26.24 19.15
N ALA A 626 -28.85 -27.47 18.61
CA ALA A 626 -27.93 -28.51 19.05
C ALA A 626 -27.35 -29.21 17.79
N TYR A 627 -26.06 -29.50 17.79
CA TYR A 627 -25.42 -30.31 16.77
C TYR A 627 -24.91 -31.61 17.39
N ASP A 628 -25.38 -32.73 16.87
CA ASP A 628 -24.90 -34.05 17.23
C ASP A 628 -23.87 -34.53 16.20
N ALA A 629 -22.60 -34.62 16.62
CA ALA A 629 -21.50 -35.03 15.76
C ALA A 629 -21.51 -36.52 15.40
N VAL A 630 -22.25 -37.38 16.14
CA VAL A 630 -22.36 -38.82 15.85
C VAL A 630 -23.38 -39.07 14.75
N THR A 631 -24.52 -38.42 14.82
CA THR A 631 -25.58 -38.52 13.82
C THR A 631 -25.47 -37.48 12.72
N GLU A 632 -24.53 -36.54 12.85
CA GLU A 632 -24.33 -35.39 11.97
C GLU A 632 -25.59 -34.55 11.75
N MET A 633 -26.44 -34.48 12.78
CA MET A 633 -27.71 -33.77 12.75
C MET A 633 -27.61 -32.42 13.45
N LEU A 634 -28.02 -31.39 12.74
CA LEU A 634 -28.27 -30.06 13.34
C LEU A 634 -29.77 -29.96 13.67
N SER A 635 -30.08 -29.78 14.95
CA SER A 635 -31.46 -29.61 15.46
C SER A 635 -31.64 -28.20 15.99
N THR A 636 -32.77 -27.56 15.72
CA THR A 636 -33.07 -26.19 16.14
C THR A 636 -34.45 -26.13 16.80
N GLN A 637 -34.63 -25.16 17.73
CA GLN A 637 -35.92 -24.88 18.33
C GLN A 637 -36.45 -23.53 17.83
N ALA A 638 -37.73 -23.48 17.48
CA ALA A 638 -38.39 -22.26 17.01
C ALA A 638 -37.83 -21.61 15.75
N THR A 639 -37.03 -22.33 14.94
CA THR A 639 -36.46 -21.86 13.70
C THR A 639 -37.38 -22.17 12.52
N ARG A 640 -37.56 -21.22 11.58
CA ARG A 640 -38.37 -21.40 10.37
C ARG A 640 -37.56 -21.86 9.17
N TYR A 641 -36.30 -21.38 9.10
CA TYR A 641 -35.39 -21.74 7.99
C TYR A 641 -33.98 -21.89 8.51
N ILE A 642 -33.28 -22.89 8.01
CA ILE A 642 -31.86 -23.14 8.22
C ILE A 642 -31.18 -23.06 6.86
N PHE A 643 -30.13 -22.27 6.74
CA PHE A 643 -29.26 -22.18 5.57
C PHE A 643 -27.84 -22.52 6.01
N VAL A 644 -27.16 -23.40 5.27
CA VAL A 644 -25.77 -23.76 5.50
C VAL A 644 -24.93 -23.28 4.34
N TYR A 645 -23.91 -22.51 4.63
CA TYR A 645 -22.98 -21.96 3.65
C TYR A 645 -21.57 -22.51 3.90
N SER A 646 -20.79 -22.63 2.84
CA SER A 646 -19.35 -22.76 2.93
C SER A 646 -18.73 -21.50 3.52
N ILE A 647 -17.46 -21.56 3.93
CA ILE A 647 -16.76 -20.43 4.53
C ILE A 647 -16.57 -19.25 3.55
N ASP A 648 -16.59 -19.52 2.26
CA ASP A 648 -16.54 -18.54 1.15
C ASP A 648 -17.93 -17.99 0.75
N GLY A 649 -18.98 -18.37 1.48
CA GLY A 649 -20.33 -17.82 1.34
C GLY A 649 -21.23 -18.52 0.32
N GLN A 650 -20.82 -19.66 -0.24
CA GLN A 650 -21.67 -20.45 -1.14
C GLN A 650 -22.74 -21.19 -0.34
N LEU A 651 -24.02 -21.06 -0.72
CA LEU A 651 -25.11 -21.82 -0.12
C LEU A 651 -24.99 -23.32 -0.50
N LEU A 652 -24.89 -24.18 0.51
CA LEU A 652 -24.71 -25.61 0.36
C LEU A 652 -26.01 -26.41 0.65
N LEU A 653 -26.67 -26.05 1.75
CA LEU A 653 -27.93 -26.70 2.16
C LEU A 653 -28.93 -25.66 2.65
N GLN A 654 -30.22 -25.96 2.49
CA GLN A 654 -31.30 -25.18 3.11
C GLN A 654 -32.48 -26.07 3.47
N THR A 655 -33.19 -25.76 4.54
CA THR A 655 -34.40 -26.44 4.95
C THR A 655 -35.34 -25.50 5.70
N SER A 656 -36.64 -25.84 5.65
CA SER A 656 -37.65 -25.23 6.52
C SER A 656 -38.01 -26.15 7.72
N HIS A 657 -37.34 -27.29 7.85
CA HIS A 657 -37.50 -28.18 9.00
C HIS A 657 -36.55 -27.82 10.12
N GLN A 658 -36.93 -28.16 11.36
CA GLN A 658 -36.10 -27.88 12.55
C GLN A 658 -34.88 -28.81 12.67
N ASN A 659 -34.79 -29.84 11.89
CA ASN A 659 -33.69 -30.79 11.83
C ASN A 659 -33.11 -30.85 10.42
N LEU A 660 -31.75 -30.75 10.33
CA LEU A 660 -31.00 -30.80 9.07
C LEU A 660 -29.83 -31.77 9.18
N SER A 661 -29.79 -32.79 8.34
CA SER A 661 -28.63 -33.67 8.22
C SER A 661 -27.51 -32.98 7.45
N LEU A 662 -26.31 -33.02 7.99
CA LEU A 662 -25.09 -32.56 7.34
C LEU A 662 -24.22 -33.69 6.80
N SER A 663 -24.71 -34.94 6.82
CA SER A 663 -23.95 -36.14 6.42
C SER A 663 -23.40 -36.08 5.00
N GLY A 664 -24.01 -35.30 4.11
CA GLY A 664 -23.56 -35.11 2.73
C GLY A 664 -22.43 -34.05 2.57
N LEU A 665 -22.04 -33.33 3.63
CA LEU A 665 -21.00 -32.33 3.56
C LEU A 665 -19.66 -32.90 4.03
N PRO A 666 -18.52 -32.49 3.46
CA PRO A 666 -17.18 -32.83 3.96
C PRO A 666 -16.94 -32.34 5.41
N ALA A 667 -16.00 -32.95 6.11
CA ALA A 667 -15.55 -32.37 7.40
C ALA A 667 -14.97 -30.98 7.18
N GLY A 668 -15.44 -29.97 7.92
CA GLY A 668 -15.05 -28.58 7.69
C GLY A 668 -15.78 -27.59 8.58
N LEU A 669 -15.52 -26.30 8.33
CA LEU A 669 -16.19 -25.19 9.00
C LEU A 669 -17.28 -24.62 8.08
N TYR A 670 -18.46 -24.44 8.62
CA TYR A 670 -19.64 -23.94 7.91
C TYR A 670 -20.24 -22.73 8.62
N LEU A 671 -20.85 -21.84 7.87
CA LEU A 671 -21.69 -20.77 8.39
C LEU A 671 -23.16 -21.22 8.31
N VAL A 672 -23.85 -21.26 9.45
CA VAL A 672 -25.26 -21.65 9.50
C VAL A 672 -26.08 -20.43 9.89
N ARG A 673 -27.01 -20.06 9.02
CA ARG A 673 -27.97 -18.98 9.24
C ARG A 673 -29.30 -19.54 9.66
N LEU A 674 -29.74 -19.19 10.85
CA LEU A 674 -31.00 -19.61 11.46
C LEU A 674 -31.98 -18.44 11.42
N ILE A 675 -33.13 -18.61 10.81
CA ILE A 675 -34.18 -17.59 10.75
C ILE A 675 -35.39 -18.08 11.55
N GLY A 676 -35.72 -17.40 12.65
CA GLY A 676 -36.83 -17.72 13.54
C GLY A 676 -37.84 -16.60 13.61
N LEU A 677 -38.86 -16.77 14.52
CA LEU A 677 -39.89 -15.77 14.78
C LEU A 677 -39.36 -14.53 15.51
N GLN A 678 -38.25 -14.67 16.26
CA GLN A 678 -37.67 -13.61 17.07
C GLN A 678 -36.47 -12.94 16.43
N GLY A 679 -36.11 -13.30 15.18
CA GLY A 679 -34.98 -12.72 14.49
C GLY A 679 -34.15 -13.73 13.70
N GLU A 680 -32.94 -13.31 13.39
CA GLU A 680 -31.95 -14.06 12.63
C GLU A 680 -30.68 -14.25 13.46
N GLU A 681 -30.11 -15.46 13.44
CA GLU A 681 -28.85 -15.80 14.08
C GLU A 681 -27.91 -16.46 13.07
N ILE A 682 -26.63 -16.12 13.10
CA ILE A 682 -25.60 -16.78 12.29
C ILE A 682 -24.59 -17.44 13.22
N ILE A 683 -24.45 -18.74 13.08
CA ILE A 683 -23.53 -19.55 13.87
C ILE A 683 -22.43 -20.16 12.98
N LYS A 684 -21.28 -20.40 13.58
CA LYS A 684 -20.21 -21.20 12.95
C LYS A 684 -20.31 -22.62 13.46
N LEU A 685 -20.45 -23.56 12.54
CA LEU A 685 -20.54 -24.98 12.85
C LEU A 685 -19.34 -25.70 12.30
N ARG A 686 -18.66 -26.47 13.12
CA ARG A 686 -17.61 -27.40 12.69
C ARG A 686 -18.18 -28.81 12.62
N LYS A 687 -18.18 -29.36 11.40
CA LYS A 687 -18.48 -30.75 11.15
C LYS A 687 -17.21 -31.61 11.23
#